data_29c229cc6b65d0d46597ec1fd2ba5623
#
_entry.id   29c229cc6b65d0d46597ec1fd2ba5623
#
_cell.length_a   1.000
_cell.length_b   1.000
_cell.length_c   1.000
_cell.angle_alpha   90.00
_cell.angle_beta   90.00
_cell.angle_gamma   90.00
#
_symmetry.space_group_name_H-M   'P 1'
#
loop_
_entity.id
_entity.type
_entity.pdbx_description
1 polymer ?
#
loop_
_entity_poly.entity_id
_entity_poly.type
_entity_poly.pdbx_seq_one_letter_code
_entity_poly.pdbx_strand_id
1 'polypeptide(L)'
;MNKFLPFLILALILTLIPPVGSSANTTAIQLGSDVLFNQFHHLIEGKKVGLITNQTGLNSQMVSTIDMLRRDRSVHLTALYAPEHGLDGKTVAGKQVTSFVHPVYAIPVYGLSGSTRKPTPEMLKDIDIFLVDLQDIGSRTYTYISTLQYAMTAAKEQGKEVIVLDRPNPLGGAIVEGPVVELPYRSFFGVDTLPLAHGMTIGELALFFNRTIGVDLTVVPMQGYTRNMIYQQTGLAWIPSSPHIPSLTSVFGYMATGLGEGTPIRQGDHFTWIGAEGLDSHKYADLLNGSLLPGVIFIPENKGTAGGVRLQINDLHQFNPAKTGIYALAYAKQLQPFPVPKSTSKQIAMFDKVMGTNKIGLLLEQGKSPQEIVSSYQADLKKFVELRQKYLIYGDEPFIPMQPIQQKHPEQPKQPVQPKPSKPGKPETPTPPKPGNNNGTTNQTKNPEPATKPIPQTPKSSEKIAYLTFDDGPSSVTPRVLDTLKAHQVKATFFIVGREVAGHEAILKRIVAEGHALGGHSYSHNYQLVYKNMESFFADLEKGSQMIEKATGVKPAVFRYPGGSTNTVSLKYQDPKRYNKQHTVMQAIKAEAKQRGYTFIDWNVTNGDARSNKYTAAQTLANIKQQVKSQKEIVVLMHDSSTKSPTVEALPEIISYLKEKGYRFEVIQADRPTVSNVK
;
A
#
# COMPACT_ATOMS: atom_id res chain seq x y z
N MET A 1 57.94 -66.94 11.66
CA MET A 1 56.80 -67.27 10.83
C MET A 1 56.01 -65.98 10.61
N ASN A 2 56.30 -65.38 9.49
CA ASN A 2 55.76 -64.05 9.09
C ASN A 2 54.35 -64.23 8.47
N LYS A 3 53.38 -63.41 8.91
CA LYS A 3 52.12 -63.26 8.18
C LYS A 3 52.06 -61.82 7.70
N PHE A 4 52.17 -61.63 6.40
CA PHE A 4 51.90 -60.37 5.66
C PHE A 4 50.39 -60.08 5.63
N LEU A 5 50.00 -58.85 5.91
CA LEU A 5 48.68 -58.31 5.74
C LEU A 5 48.71 -57.33 4.56
N PRO A 6 47.90 -57.43 3.52
CA PRO A 6 47.89 -56.49 2.43
C PRO A 6 47.03 -55.25 2.81
N PHE A 7 47.63 -54.08 2.59
CA PHE A 7 46.95 -52.76 2.65
C PHE A 7 45.99 -52.64 1.46
N LEU A 8 44.71 -52.46 1.75
CA LEU A 8 43.68 -52.11 0.74
C LEU A 8 43.66 -50.58 0.59
N ILE A 9 44.19 -50.08 -0.53
CA ILE A 9 44.06 -48.66 -0.88
C ILE A 9 42.66 -48.40 -1.42
N LEU A 10 41.78 -47.74 -0.63
CA LEU A 10 40.48 -47.27 -1.04
C LEU A 10 40.66 -45.95 -1.78
N ALA A 11 40.63 -45.95 -3.13
CA ALA A 11 40.62 -44.74 -3.94
C ALA A 11 39.28 -44.02 -3.78
N LEU A 12 39.27 -42.91 -3.07
CA LEU A 12 38.13 -42.03 -2.94
C LEU A 12 37.95 -41.22 -4.25
N ILE A 13 37.04 -41.70 -5.11
CA ILE A 13 36.63 -40.89 -6.30
C ILE A 13 35.74 -39.77 -5.78
N LEU A 14 36.33 -38.56 -5.64
CA LEU A 14 35.61 -37.32 -5.49
C LEU A 14 34.91 -37.00 -6.84
N THR A 15 33.65 -37.36 -6.97
CA THR A 15 32.81 -36.81 -8.03
C THR A 15 32.56 -35.35 -7.71
N LEU A 16 33.22 -34.47 -8.46
CA LEU A 16 32.87 -33.05 -8.57
C LEU A 16 31.44 -32.94 -9.10
N ILE A 17 30.49 -32.79 -8.20
CA ILE A 17 29.14 -32.29 -8.54
C ILE A 17 29.31 -30.78 -8.78
N PRO A 18 29.07 -30.28 -9.98
CA PRO A 18 29.05 -28.82 -10.16
C PRO A 18 27.93 -28.24 -9.28
N PRO A 19 28.13 -27.07 -8.67
CA PRO A 19 27.08 -26.42 -7.92
C PRO A 19 25.95 -26.09 -8.88
N VAL A 20 24.82 -26.77 -8.75
CA VAL A 20 23.54 -26.34 -9.32
C VAL A 20 23.08 -25.14 -8.49
N GLY A 21 23.67 -24.02 -8.76
CA GLY A 21 23.30 -22.73 -8.24
C GLY A 21 22.89 -21.82 -9.39
N SER A 22 21.85 -22.20 -10.13
CA SER A 22 21.11 -21.21 -10.89
C SER A 22 20.27 -20.43 -9.88
N SER A 23 20.88 -19.42 -9.29
CA SER A 23 20.16 -18.28 -8.75
C SER A 23 19.40 -17.70 -9.94
N ALA A 24 18.14 -18.08 -10.08
CA ALA A 24 17.23 -17.34 -10.93
C ALA A 24 17.28 -15.90 -10.45
N ASN A 25 17.86 -15.00 -11.24
CA ASN A 25 17.69 -13.57 -11.08
C ASN A 25 16.18 -13.32 -11.15
N THR A 26 15.50 -13.32 -10.02
CA THR A 26 14.12 -12.86 -9.94
C THR A 26 14.18 -11.36 -10.26
N THR A 27 13.89 -11.03 -11.49
CA THR A 27 13.76 -9.64 -11.95
C THR A 27 12.73 -9.00 -11.01
N ALA A 28 13.12 -7.93 -10.31
CA ALA A 28 12.20 -7.21 -9.44
C ALA A 28 10.97 -6.79 -10.24
N ILE A 29 9.77 -6.95 -9.66
CA ILE A 29 8.52 -6.56 -10.31
C ILE A 29 8.55 -5.06 -10.58
N GLN A 30 8.32 -4.68 -11.84
CA GLN A 30 8.04 -3.30 -12.24
C GLN A 30 6.53 -3.17 -12.48
N LEU A 31 5.91 -2.19 -11.83
CA LEU A 31 4.50 -1.89 -12.02
C LEU A 31 4.27 -1.21 -13.38
N GLY A 32 3.03 -1.19 -13.85
CA GLY A 32 2.68 -0.46 -15.06
C GLY A 32 3.13 1.01 -15.04
N SER A 33 3.16 1.64 -13.86
CA SER A 33 3.73 2.99 -13.70
C SER A 33 5.22 3.05 -13.96
N ASP A 34 6.01 2.07 -13.48
CA ASP A 34 7.45 2.02 -13.78
C ASP A 34 7.69 1.81 -15.27
N VAL A 35 6.93 0.88 -15.86
CA VAL A 35 7.06 0.52 -17.29
C VAL A 35 6.65 1.70 -18.19
N LEU A 36 5.60 2.45 -17.83
CA LEU A 36 5.20 3.66 -18.57
C LEU A 36 6.36 4.64 -18.68
N PHE A 37 6.94 5.05 -17.54
CA PHE A 37 7.98 6.06 -17.52
C PHE A 37 9.32 5.59 -18.08
N ASN A 38 9.63 4.28 -17.96
CA ASN A 38 10.90 3.72 -18.42
C ASN A 38 10.89 3.33 -19.91
N GLN A 39 9.74 2.89 -20.45
CA GLN A 39 9.69 2.24 -21.79
C GLN A 39 8.65 2.86 -22.72
N PHE A 40 7.52 3.34 -22.20
CA PHE A 40 6.38 3.78 -23.01
C PHE A 40 5.99 5.25 -22.78
N HIS A 41 6.95 6.07 -22.36
CA HIS A 41 6.76 7.47 -22.04
C HIS A 41 6.09 8.27 -23.18
N HIS A 42 6.37 7.92 -24.45
CA HIS A 42 5.77 8.55 -25.64
C HIS A 42 4.23 8.50 -25.66
N LEU A 43 3.60 7.62 -24.86
CA LEU A 43 2.13 7.54 -24.76
C LEU A 43 1.53 8.76 -24.08
N ILE A 44 2.29 9.46 -23.22
CA ILE A 44 1.82 10.59 -22.42
C ILE A 44 2.50 11.91 -22.79
N GLU A 45 3.57 11.87 -23.58
CA GLU A 45 4.34 13.05 -23.97
C GLU A 45 3.46 14.07 -24.73
N GLY A 46 3.52 15.33 -24.33
CA GLY A 46 2.73 16.44 -24.88
C GLY A 46 1.25 16.41 -24.56
N LYS A 47 0.77 15.44 -23.75
CA LYS A 47 -0.66 15.25 -23.45
C LYS A 47 -1.10 15.98 -22.20
N LYS A 48 -2.37 16.39 -22.20
CA LYS A 48 -3.09 16.81 -21.00
C LYS A 48 -3.69 15.57 -20.33
N VAL A 49 -3.14 15.20 -19.16
CA VAL A 49 -3.47 13.98 -18.44
C VAL A 49 -4.47 14.26 -17.33
N GLY A 50 -5.58 13.51 -17.35
CA GLY A 50 -6.45 13.32 -16.19
C GLY A 50 -6.08 12.01 -15.50
N LEU A 51 -5.69 12.03 -14.22
CA LEU A 51 -5.23 10.83 -13.50
C LEU A 51 -6.28 10.36 -12.50
N ILE A 52 -6.76 9.12 -12.67
CA ILE A 52 -7.53 8.41 -11.64
C ILE A 52 -6.54 7.71 -10.72
N THR A 53 -6.49 8.12 -9.47
CA THR A 53 -5.55 7.55 -8.49
C THR A 53 -5.98 7.86 -7.06
N ASN A 54 -5.25 7.28 -6.12
CA ASN A 54 -5.31 7.58 -4.70
C ASN A 54 -3.93 7.30 -4.06
N GLN A 55 -3.85 7.16 -2.73
CA GLN A 55 -2.62 6.86 -2.00
C GLN A 55 -1.93 5.55 -2.44
N THR A 56 -2.62 4.66 -3.15
CA THR A 56 -2.03 3.41 -3.66
C THR A 56 -1.27 3.59 -4.98
N GLY A 57 -1.44 4.72 -5.65
CA GLY A 57 -0.80 5.05 -6.93
C GLY A 57 0.68 5.38 -6.76
N LEU A 58 1.46 4.39 -6.30
CA LEU A 58 2.91 4.49 -6.12
C LEU A 58 3.60 3.49 -7.06
N ASN A 59 4.76 3.85 -7.58
CA ASN A 59 5.58 2.93 -8.35
C ASN A 59 6.33 1.92 -7.46
N SER A 60 7.12 1.02 -8.04
CA SER A 60 7.90 0.01 -7.29
C SER A 60 8.92 0.61 -6.31
N GLN A 61 9.29 1.87 -6.51
CA GLN A 61 10.19 2.64 -5.65
C GLN A 61 9.45 3.56 -4.67
N MET A 62 8.14 3.40 -4.53
CA MET A 62 7.28 4.20 -3.64
C MET A 62 7.17 5.68 -4.00
N VAL A 63 7.41 6.04 -5.26
CA VAL A 63 7.17 7.38 -5.78
C VAL A 63 5.75 7.46 -6.33
N SER A 64 5.01 8.51 -5.96
CA SER A 64 3.63 8.65 -6.42
C SER A 64 3.56 8.97 -7.91
N THR A 65 2.61 8.39 -8.61
CA THR A 65 2.36 8.68 -10.03
C THR A 65 1.99 10.15 -10.25
N ILE A 66 1.36 10.79 -9.26
CA ILE A 66 1.14 12.24 -9.27
C ILE A 66 2.47 12.99 -9.33
N ASP A 67 3.41 12.65 -8.44
CA ASP A 67 4.72 13.31 -8.39
C ASP A 67 5.56 13.04 -9.64
N MET A 68 5.48 11.81 -10.19
CA MET A 68 6.17 11.44 -11.42
C MET A 68 5.69 12.33 -12.59
N LEU A 69 4.37 12.44 -12.77
CA LEU A 69 3.76 13.29 -13.82
C LEU A 69 4.04 14.78 -13.60
N ARG A 70 4.08 15.26 -12.35
CA ARG A 70 4.34 16.67 -12.04
C ARG A 70 5.80 17.09 -12.24
N ARG A 71 6.73 16.15 -12.08
CA ARG A 71 8.18 16.40 -12.34
C ARG A 71 8.52 16.33 -13.82
N ASP A 72 7.68 15.67 -14.59
CA ASP A 72 7.85 15.54 -16.03
C ASP A 72 7.35 16.80 -16.73
N ARG A 73 8.30 17.51 -17.38
CA ARG A 73 8.00 18.76 -18.08
C ARG A 73 7.33 18.58 -19.43
N SER A 74 7.38 17.37 -19.97
CA SER A 74 6.74 17.02 -21.25
C SER A 74 5.27 16.63 -21.10
N VAL A 75 4.77 16.48 -19.86
CA VAL A 75 3.41 16.02 -19.56
C VAL A 75 2.65 17.10 -18.77
N HIS A 76 1.37 17.28 -19.11
CA HIS A 76 0.51 18.24 -18.42
C HIS A 76 -0.53 17.53 -17.57
N LEU A 77 -0.24 17.27 -16.29
CA LEU A 77 -1.25 16.79 -15.34
C LEU A 77 -2.24 17.90 -15.04
N THR A 78 -3.48 17.79 -15.57
CA THR A 78 -4.50 18.83 -15.51
C THR A 78 -5.62 18.58 -14.51
N ALA A 79 -5.89 17.30 -14.16
CA ALA A 79 -6.92 16.92 -13.20
C ALA A 79 -6.60 15.61 -12.49
N LEU A 80 -7.09 15.47 -11.26
CA LEU A 80 -7.08 14.22 -10.49
C LEU A 80 -8.52 13.74 -10.28
N TYR A 81 -8.70 12.43 -10.23
CA TYR A 81 -10.01 11.81 -9.98
C TYR A 81 -9.85 10.77 -8.86
N ALA A 82 -10.50 11.05 -7.74
CA ALA A 82 -10.40 10.26 -6.53
C ALA A 82 -11.56 9.24 -6.44
N PRO A 83 -11.28 7.93 -6.36
CA PRO A 83 -12.30 6.90 -6.17
C PRO A 83 -12.89 6.93 -4.77
N GLU A 84 -13.70 5.95 -4.42
CA GLU A 84 -14.13 5.72 -3.04
C GLU A 84 -12.93 5.76 -2.08
N HIS A 85 -13.13 6.25 -0.87
CA HIS A 85 -12.11 6.57 0.13
C HIS A 85 -11.30 7.86 -0.15
N GLY A 86 -11.44 8.50 -1.30
CA GLY A 86 -10.78 9.77 -1.62
C GLY A 86 -9.33 9.61 -2.09
N LEU A 87 -8.69 10.73 -2.36
CA LEU A 87 -7.32 10.78 -2.85
C LEU A 87 -6.29 10.27 -1.80
N ASP A 88 -6.60 10.45 -0.53
CA ASP A 88 -5.75 10.06 0.61
C ASP A 88 -6.15 8.72 1.26
N GLY A 89 -7.20 8.07 0.76
CA GLY A 89 -7.69 6.78 1.25
C GLY A 89 -8.39 6.83 2.61
N LYS A 90 -8.80 8.01 3.11
CA LYS A 90 -9.31 8.16 4.49
C LYS A 90 -10.83 8.32 4.58
N THR A 91 -11.51 8.62 3.50
CA THR A 91 -12.97 8.75 3.51
C THR A 91 -13.61 7.40 3.85
N VAL A 92 -14.53 7.40 4.80
CA VAL A 92 -15.26 6.19 5.22
C VAL A 92 -16.07 5.63 4.05
N ALA A 93 -16.14 4.29 3.95
CA ALA A 93 -16.90 3.60 2.91
C ALA A 93 -18.35 4.09 2.81
N GLY A 94 -18.85 4.23 1.59
CA GLY A 94 -20.21 4.71 1.30
C GLY A 94 -20.42 6.22 1.50
N LYS A 95 -19.41 6.97 1.93
CA LYS A 95 -19.51 8.43 2.04
C LYS A 95 -19.14 9.13 0.73
N GLN A 96 -19.73 10.32 0.55
CA GLN A 96 -19.42 11.20 -0.57
C GLN A 96 -17.93 11.62 -0.52
N VAL A 97 -17.23 11.47 -1.63
CA VAL A 97 -15.93 12.09 -1.85
C VAL A 97 -16.15 13.46 -2.48
N THR A 98 -15.81 14.51 -1.73
CA THR A 98 -16.02 15.89 -2.19
C THR A 98 -14.93 16.30 -3.17
N SER A 99 -15.30 16.99 -4.24
CA SER A 99 -14.34 17.60 -5.17
C SER A 99 -13.74 18.85 -4.58
N PHE A 100 -12.45 19.12 -4.85
CA PHE A 100 -11.72 20.29 -4.37
C PHE A 100 -10.59 20.66 -5.34
N VAL A 101 -9.95 21.81 -5.12
CA VAL A 101 -8.71 22.16 -5.81
C VAL A 101 -7.53 21.69 -4.96
N HIS A 102 -6.60 20.95 -5.55
CA HIS A 102 -5.43 20.43 -4.82
C HIS A 102 -4.56 21.59 -4.29
N PRO A 103 -4.30 21.65 -2.97
CA PRO A 103 -3.69 22.84 -2.35
C PRO A 103 -2.24 23.13 -2.81
N VAL A 104 -1.52 22.08 -3.25
CA VAL A 104 -0.13 22.20 -3.70
C VAL A 104 -0.04 22.36 -5.22
N TYR A 105 -0.87 21.63 -5.97
CA TYR A 105 -0.75 21.56 -7.43
C TYR A 105 -1.70 22.52 -8.16
N ALA A 106 -2.65 23.14 -7.44
CA ALA A 106 -3.65 24.07 -7.99
C ALA A 106 -4.46 23.50 -9.18
N ILE A 107 -4.67 22.17 -9.20
CA ILE A 107 -5.48 21.47 -10.19
C ILE A 107 -6.73 20.86 -9.52
N PRO A 108 -7.84 20.68 -10.25
CA PRO A 108 -9.04 20.08 -9.71
C PRO A 108 -8.82 18.62 -9.30
N VAL A 109 -9.41 18.24 -8.17
CA VAL A 109 -9.58 16.87 -7.72
C VAL A 109 -11.06 16.55 -7.73
N TYR A 110 -11.51 15.68 -8.61
CA TYR A 110 -12.90 15.28 -8.73
C TYR A 110 -13.19 14.01 -7.93
N GLY A 111 -14.18 14.06 -7.02
CA GLY A 111 -14.59 12.88 -6.26
C GLY A 111 -15.53 11.99 -7.09
N LEU A 112 -15.17 10.71 -7.23
CA LEU A 112 -15.94 9.71 -7.98
C LEU A 112 -16.63 8.69 -7.06
N SER A 113 -17.16 9.14 -5.91
CA SER A 113 -17.93 8.31 -4.98
C SER A 113 -19.09 9.10 -4.37
N GLY A 114 -20.18 8.41 -4.08
CA GLY A 114 -21.41 9.01 -3.58
C GLY A 114 -22.39 9.34 -4.71
N SER A 115 -22.78 10.59 -4.87
CA SER A 115 -23.72 11.04 -5.90
C SER A 115 -23.12 11.04 -7.32
N THR A 116 -21.83 11.28 -7.44
CA THR A 116 -21.11 11.28 -8.73
C THR A 116 -20.12 10.11 -8.75
N ARG A 117 -20.43 9.09 -9.54
CA ARG A 117 -19.61 7.89 -9.73
C ARG A 117 -18.98 7.80 -11.12
N LYS A 118 -19.68 8.31 -12.12
CA LYS A 118 -19.22 8.42 -13.50
C LYS A 118 -18.75 9.85 -13.76
N PRO A 119 -17.53 10.06 -14.28
CA PRO A 119 -17.08 11.40 -14.67
C PRO A 119 -18.05 12.08 -15.62
N THR A 120 -18.34 13.36 -15.40
CA THR A 120 -19.20 14.16 -16.27
C THR A 120 -18.40 14.71 -17.45
N PRO A 121 -19.07 15.13 -18.56
CA PRO A 121 -18.39 15.77 -19.68
C PRO A 121 -17.53 16.98 -19.26
N GLU A 122 -18.01 17.77 -18.31
CA GLU A 122 -17.31 18.95 -17.78
C GLU A 122 -15.98 18.57 -17.08
N MET A 123 -15.98 17.44 -16.36
CA MET A 123 -14.76 16.94 -15.71
C MET A 123 -13.70 16.47 -16.72
N LEU A 124 -14.12 16.10 -17.95
CA LEU A 124 -13.23 15.53 -18.97
C LEU A 124 -12.82 16.54 -20.07
N LYS A 125 -13.34 17.76 -20.05
CA LYS A 125 -13.13 18.72 -21.14
C LYS A 125 -11.66 19.09 -21.36
N ASP A 126 -10.89 19.21 -20.28
CA ASP A 126 -9.51 19.74 -20.28
C ASP A 126 -8.44 18.62 -20.28
N ILE A 127 -8.81 17.38 -20.56
CA ILE A 127 -7.87 16.26 -20.69
C ILE A 127 -7.87 15.73 -22.13
N ASP A 128 -6.72 15.20 -22.55
CA ASP A 128 -6.59 14.44 -23.80
C ASP A 128 -6.73 12.95 -23.53
N ILE A 129 -6.12 12.47 -22.46
CA ILE A 129 -6.09 11.07 -22.04
C ILE A 129 -6.50 10.90 -20.58
N PHE A 130 -7.07 9.75 -20.30
CA PHE A 130 -7.45 9.34 -18.95
C PHE A 130 -6.49 8.24 -18.49
N LEU A 131 -5.56 8.59 -17.60
CA LEU A 131 -4.60 7.66 -17.02
C LEU A 131 -5.19 7.06 -15.73
N VAL A 132 -5.06 5.76 -15.54
CA VAL A 132 -5.60 5.05 -14.36
C VAL A 132 -4.47 4.33 -13.64
N ASP A 133 -4.30 4.61 -12.33
CA ASP A 133 -3.33 3.99 -11.47
C ASP A 133 -3.93 3.71 -10.08
N LEU A 134 -4.54 2.54 -9.92
CA LEU A 134 -5.27 2.11 -8.73
C LEU A 134 -4.90 0.67 -8.36
N GLN A 135 -4.67 0.40 -7.06
CA GLN A 135 -4.49 -0.95 -6.54
C GLN A 135 -5.82 -1.56 -6.14
N ASP A 136 -6.32 -2.51 -6.95
CA ASP A 136 -7.47 -3.35 -6.59
C ASP A 136 -7.10 -4.43 -5.56
N ILE A 137 -8.10 -5.06 -4.94
CA ILE A 137 -7.92 -6.13 -3.94
C ILE A 137 -8.34 -7.53 -4.43
N GLY A 138 -8.67 -7.68 -5.71
CA GLY A 138 -9.06 -8.97 -6.31
C GLY A 138 -10.51 -9.37 -6.05
N SER A 139 -11.31 -8.50 -5.45
CA SER A 139 -12.73 -8.73 -5.16
C SER A 139 -13.63 -7.87 -6.03
N ARG A 140 -14.60 -8.51 -6.71
CA ARG A 140 -15.62 -7.81 -7.53
C ARG A 140 -16.35 -6.70 -6.80
N THR A 141 -16.61 -6.89 -5.51
CA THR A 141 -17.36 -5.94 -4.69
C THR A 141 -16.54 -4.75 -4.21
N TYR A 142 -15.23 -4.76 -4.47
CA TYR A 142 -14.38 -3.62 -4.18
C TYR A 142 -14.44 -2.60 -5.32
N THR A 143 -14.88 -1.38 -5.03
CA THR A 143 -15.45 -0.46 -6.02
C THR A 143 -14.43 0.23 -6.95
N TYR A 144 -13.13 -0.01 -6.80
CA TYR A 144 -12.12 0.59 -7.68
C TYR A 144 -12.25 0.11 -9.13
N ILE A 145 -12.56 -1.17 -9.32
CA ILE A 145 -12.83 -1.71 -10.66
C ILE A 145 -14.11 -1.14 -11.28
N SER A 146 -15.08 -0.77 -10.43
CA SER A 146 -16.30 -0.11 -10.88
C SER A 146 -16.06 1.34 -11.30
N THR A 147 -15.19 2.05 -10.56
CA THR A 147 -14.71 3.38 -10.94
C THR A 147 -13.99 3.34 -12.29
N LEU A 148 -13.12 2.35 -12.51
CA LEU A 148 -12.46 2.11 -13.80
C LEU A 148 -13.50 1.96 -14.94
N GLN A 149 -14.47 1.06 -14.77
CA GLN A 149 -15.48 0.78 -15.80
C GLN A 149 -16.33 2.02 -16.14
N TYR A 150 -16.71 2.80 -15.12
CA TYR A 150 -17.47 4.05 -15.31
C TYR A 150 -16.63 5.14 -15.98
N ALA A 151 -15.35 5.22 -15.63
CA ALA A 151 -14.43 6.16 -16.27
C ALA A 151 -14.18 5.81 -17.74
N MET A 152 -13.97 4.53 -18.05
CA MET A 152 -13.85 4.05 -19.43
C MET A 152 -15.11 4.36 -20.26
N THR A 153 -16.31 4.18 -19.67
CA THR A 153 -17.57 4.53 -20.31
C THR A 153 -17.66 6.04 -20.59
N ALA A 154 -17.32 6.88 -19.61
CA ALA A 154 -17.31 8.32 -19.78
C ALA A 154 -16.28 8.79 -20.81
N ALA A 155 -15.09 8.18 -20.82
CA ALA A 155 -14.05 8.45 -21.81
C ALA A 155 -14.52 8.11 -23.22
N LYS A 156 -15.19 6.97 -23.42
CA LYS A 156 -15.79 6.58 -24.71
C LYS A 156 -16.81 7.62 -25.19
N GLU A 157 -17.72 8.06 -24.30
CA GLU A 157 -18.75 9.05 -24.62
C GLU A 157 -18.14 10.41 -25.02
N GLN A 158 -16.95 10.75 -24.50
CA GLN A 158 -16.27 12.01 -24.77
C GLN A 158 -15.09 11.89 -25.75
N GLY A 159 -14.91 10.73 -26.38
CA GLY A 159 -13.83 10.50 -27.36
C GLY A 159 -12.43 10.63 -26.78
N LYS A 160 -12.26 10.29 -25.49
CA LYS A 160 -10.95 10.32 -24.80
C LYS A 160 -10.31 8.93 -24.82
N GLU A 161 -8.98 8.88 -24.96
CA GLU A 161 -8.19 7.67 -24.80
C GLU A 161 -8.08 7.31 -23.32
N VAL A 162 -8.01 6.02 -23.01
CA VAL A 162 -7.77 5.50 -21.64
C VAL A 162 -6.47 4.70 -21.62
N ILE A 163 -5.60 5.02 -20.67
CA ILE A 163 -4.37 4.28 -20.41
C ILE A 163 -4.45 3.72 -18.99
N VAL A 164 -4.34 2.40 -18.83
CA VAL A 164 -4.36 1.72 -17.53
C VAL A 164 -2.98 1.22 -17.19
N LEU A 165 -2.44 1.66 -16.05
CA LEU A 165 -1.19 1.20 -15.49
C LEU A 165 -1.45 -0.03 -14.65
N ASP A 166 -1.03 -1.20 -15.12
CA ASP A 166 -1.41 -2.46 -14.49
C ASP A 166 -0.70 -2.70 -13.15
N ARG A 167 -1.40 -3.40 -12.25
CA ARG A 167 -0.97 -3.72 -10.89
C ARG A 167 -1.34 -5.16 -10.53
N PRO A 168 -0.59 -5.80 -9.59
CA PRO A 168 -0.87 -7.17 -9.17
C PRO A 168 -2.29 -7.32 -8.60
N ASN A 169 -2.94 -8.44 -8.92
CA ASN A 169 -4.07 -8.89 -8.12
C ASN A 169 -3.52 -9.48 -6.81
N PRO A 170 -3.90 -8.93 -5.64
CA PRO A 170 -3.32 -9.38 -4.38
C PRO A 170 -3.61 -10.84 -4.03
N LEU A 171 -4.72 -11.38 -4.52
CA LEU A 171 -5.09 -12.79 -4.34
C LEU A 171 -4.40 -13.72 -5.35
N GLY A 172 -3.64 -13.16 -6.30
CA GLY A 172 -3.14 -13.88 -7.46
C GLY A 172 -4.21 -14.12 -8.55
N GLY A 173 -3.80 -14.72 -9.65
CA GLY A 173 -4.70 -15.02 -10.78
C GLY A 173 -5.29 -16.43 -10.76
N ALA A 174 -4.87 -17.30 -9.82
CA ALA A 174 -5.34 -18.66 -9.69
C ALA A 174 -6.73 -18.77 -9.03
N ILE A 175 -7.01 -17.90 -8.06
CA ILE A 175 -8.29 -17.92 -7.31
C ILE A 175 -9.39 -17.28 -8.17
N VAL A 176 -10.33 -18.10 -8.64
CA VAL A 176 -11.56 -17.68 -9.33
C VAL A 176 -12.71 -18.40 -8.67
N GLU A 177 -13.57 -17.65 -7.94
CA GLU A 177 -14.56 -18.29 -7.09
C GLU A 177 -15.74 -17.37 -6.79
N GLY A 178 -16.88 -18.01 -6.48
CA GLY A 178 -18.10 -17.34 -6.06
C GLY A 178 -19.11 -17.11 -7.19
N PRO A 179 -20.34 -16.72 -6.84
CA PRO A 179 -21.39 -16.49 -7.82
C PRO A 179 -21.05 -15.36 -8.81
N VAL A 180 -21.34 -15.61 -10.08
CA VAL A 180 -21.18 -14.64 -11.18
C VAL A 180 -22.38 -13.71 -11.19
N VAL A 181 -22.14 -12.40 -11.46
CA VAL A 181 -23.22 -11.41 -11.54
C VAL A 181 -24.18 -11.73 -12.68
N GLU A 182 -25.46 -11.83 -12.37
CA GLU A 182 -26.55 -11.88 -13.34
C GLU A 182 -26.99 -10.47 -13.75
N LEU A 183 -27.40 -10.30 -15.02
CA LEU A 183 -27.76 -8.99 -15.57
C LEU A 183 -28.73 -8.16 -14.70
N PRO A 184 -29.79 -8.72 -14.11
CA PRO A 184 -30.72 -7.94 -13.27
C PRO A 184 -30.09 -7.41 -11.98
N TYR A 185 -28.96 -7.99 -11.53
CA TYR A 185 -28.29 -7.63 -10.27
C TYR A 185 -27.03 -6.77 -10.48
N ARG A 186 -26.76 -6.32 -11.70
CA ARG A 186 -25.68 -5.36 -11.98
C ARG A 186 -25.86 -4.11 -11.13
N SER A 187 -24.77 -3.68 -10.51
CA SER A 187 -24.73 -2.54 -9.60
C SER A 187 -23.30 -2.00 -9.50
N PHE A 188 -23.09 -0.97 -8.70
CA PHE A 188 -21.73 -0.48 -8.42
C PHE A 188 -20.85 -1.50 -7.68
N PHE A 189 -21.46 -2.55 -7.06
CA PHE A 189 -20.74 -3.69 -6.43
C PHE A 189 -20.54 -4.88 -7.40
N GLY A 190 -20.92 -4.72 -8.65
CA GLY A 190 -20.82 -5.74 -9.69
C GLY A 190 -21.23 -5.17 -11.04
N VAL A 191 -20.33 -4.40 -11.66
CA VAL A 191 -20.58 -3.65 -12.91
C VAL A 191 -20.64 -4.54 -14.15
N ASP A 192 -20.09 -5.76 -14.06
CA ASP A 192 -20.07 -6.71 -15.17
C ASP A 192 -20.23 -8.16 -14.66
N THR A 193 -20.35 -9.12 -15.58
CA THR A 193 -20.51 -10.56 -15.32
C THR A 193 -19.21 -11.16 -14.75
N LEU A 194 -18.85 -10.75 -13.54
CA LEU A 194 -17.67 -11.22 -12.80
C LEU A 194 -18.08 -12.09 -11.61
N PRO A 195 -17.30 -13.10 -11.22
CA PRO A 195 -17.45 -13.79 -9.93
C PRO A 195 -16.95 -12.91 -8.78
N LEU A 196 -17.15 -13.35 -7.52
CA LEU A 196 -16.65 -12.62 -6.34
C LEU A 196 -15.13 -12.45 -6.39
N ALA A 197 -14.38 -13.53 -6.54
CA ALA A 197 -12.95 -13.52 -6.83
C ALA A 197 -12.74 -13.72 -8.33
N HIS A 198 -12.26 -12.72 -9.03
CA HIS A 198 -12.19 -12.73 -10.50
C HIS A 198 -10.85 -13.25 -11.05
N GLY A 199 -9.77 -13.24 -10.25
CA GLY A 199 -8.46 -13.72 -10.64
C GLY A 199 -7.84 -12.97 -11.84
N MET A 200 -8.09 -11.69 -11.95
CA MET A 200 -7.60 -10.81 -13.02
C MET A 200 -6.92 -9.58 -12.40
N THR A 201 -5.92 -9.02 -13.08
CA THR A 201 -5.34 -7.71 -12.73
C THR A 201 -6.26 -6.58 -13.17
N ILE A 202 -5.99 -5.35 -12.72
CA ILE A 202 -6.82 -4.19 -13.11
C ILE A 202 -6.70 -3.90 -14.62
N GLY A 203 -5.54 -4.13 -15.21
CA GLY A 203 -5.33 -4.02 -16.67
C GLY A 203 -6.10 -5.09 -17.44
N GLU A 204 -6.08 -6.34 -16.98
CA GLU A 204 -6.87 -7.43 -17.57
C GLU A 204 -8.38 -7.17 -17.44
N LEU A 205 -8.84 -6.59 -16.32
CA LEU A 205 -10.22 -6.15 -16.15
C LEU A 205 -10.58 -5.02 -17.11
N ALA A 206 -9.68 -4.08 -17.36
CA ALA A 206 -9.92 -3.04 -18.37
C ALA A 206 -10.14 -3.64 -19.76
N LEU A 207 -9.31 -4.59 -20.17
CA LEU A 207 -9.48 -5.33 -21.43
C LEU A 207 -10.81 -6.08 -21.47
N PHE A 208 -11.19 -6.72 -20.35
CA PHE A 208 -12.44 -7.44 -20.23
C PHE A 208 -13.66 -6.51 -20.33
N PHE A 209 -13.67 -5.37 -19.65
CA PHE A 209 -14.73 -4.37 -19.71
C PHE A 209 -14.85 -3.75 -21.11
N ASN A 210 -13.70 -3.55 -21.77
CA ASN A 210 -13.64 -2.90 -23.07
C ASN A 210 -14.31 -3.71 -24.19
N ARG A 211 -14.54 -5.04 -23.99
CA ARG A 211 -15.29 -5.87 -24.95
C ARG A 211 -16.71 -5.34 -25.23
N THR A 212 -17.28 -4.57 -24.29
CA THR A 212 -18.62 -3.98 -24.41
C THR A 212 -18.62 -2.46 -24.46
N ILE A 213 -17.55 -1.79 -23.99
CA ILE A 213 -17.45 -0.32 -23.96
C ILE A 213 -16.92 0.21 -25.29
N GLY A 214 -15.84 -0.38 -25.81
CA GLY A 214 -15.23 0.01 -27.06
C GLY A 214 -14.56 1.38 -27.01
N VAL A 215 -13.92 1.74 -25.90
CA VAL A 215 -13.07 2.93 -25.79
C VAL A 215 -11.71 2.65 -26.43
N ASP A 216 -11.00 3.66 -26.90
CA ASP A 216 -9.57 3.52 -27.27
C ASP A 216 -8.78 3.28 -25.99
N LEU A 217 -8.35 2.02 -25.80
CA LEU A 217 -7.74 1.52 -24.57
C LEU A 217 -6.31 1.07 -24.81
N THR A 218 -5.43 1.56 -23.98
CA THR A 218 -4.05 1.07 -23.86
C THR A 218 -3.81 0.53 -22.44
N VAL A 219 -3.33 -0.70 -22.28
CA VAL A 219 -2.87 -1.24 -21.01
C VAL A 219 -1.35 -1.29 -21.02
N VAL A 220 -0.73 -0.64 -20.02
CA VAL A 220 0.71 -0.72 -19.77
C VAL A 220 0.94 -1.86 -18.76
N PRO A 221 1.47 -3.00 -19.20
CA PRO A 221 1.58 -4.17 -18.35
C PRO A 221 2.74 -4.05 -17.36
N MET A 222 2.71 -4.90 -16.33
CA MET A 222 3.83 -5.08 -15.40
C MET A 222 4.96 -5.88 -16.05
N GLN A 223 6.19 -5.69 -15.57
CA GLN A 223 7.32 -6.55 -15.90
C GLN A 223 7.66 -7.49 -14.74
N GLY A 224 8.00 -8.75 -15.05
CA GLY A 224 8.41 -9.76 -14.08
C GLY A 224 7.26 -10.43 -13.31
N TYR A 225 6.02 -9.98 -13.49
CA TYR A 225 4.84 -10.55 -12.83
C TYR A 225 4.40 -11.85 -13.51
N THR A 226 3.98 -12.84 -12.69
CA THR A 226 3.34 -14.08 -13.16
C THR A 226 1.95 -14.21 -12.58
N ARG A 227 1.09 -14.97 -13.23
CA ARG A 227 -0.31 -15.17 -12.82
C ARG A 227 -0.46 -15.78 -11.44
N ASN A 228 0.42 -16.70 -11.08
CA ASN A 228 0.33 -17.46 -9.83
C ASN A 228 0.88 -16.68 -8.61
N MET A 229 1.51 -15.52 -8.83
CA MET A 229 2.00 -14.68 -7.74
C MET A 229 0.85 -14.08 -6.92
N ILE A 230 0.85 -14.31 -5.62
CA ILE A 230 0.11 -13.50 -4.64
C ILE A 230 0.97 -12.27 -4.29
N TYR A 231 0.35 -11.23 -3.70
CA TYR A 231 1.02 -9.94 -3.49
C TYR A 231 2.35 -10.03 -2.71
N GLN A 232 2.42 -10.90 -1.70
CA GLN A 232 3.65 -11.10 -0.91
C GLN A 232 4.85 -11.54 -1.75
N GLN A 233 4.61 -12.28 -2.82
CA GLN A 233 5.66 -12.79 -3.69
C GLN A 233 6.19 -11.73 -4.66
N THR A 234 5.46 -10.64 -4.85
CA THR A 234 5.92 -9.53 -5.71
C THR A 234 7.06 -8.74 -5.07
N GLY A 235 7.25 -8.84 -3.75
CA GLY A 235 8.21 -8.03 -3.00
C GLY A 235 7.80 -6.55 -2.86
N LEU A 236 6.62 -6.17 -3.35
CA LEU A 236 6.09 -4.81 -3.24
C LEU A 236 5.52 -4.56 -1.84
N ALA A 237 5.66 -3.34 -1.34
CA ALA A 237 5.03 -2.93 -0.09
C ALA A 237 3.51 -2.79 -0.26
N TRP A 238 2.73 -3.36 0.67
CA TRP A 238 1.29 -3.14 0.69
C TRP A 238 0.95 -1.75 1.18
N ILE A 239 0.25 -0.99 0.36
CA ILE A 239 -0.32 0.30 0.74
C ILE A 239 -1.79 0.08 1.08
N PRO A 240 -2.24 0.40 2.30
CA PRO A 240 -3.64 0.26 2.67
C PRO A 240 -4.56 0.94 1.65
N SER A 241 -5.41 0.16 0.98
CA SER A 241 -6.30 0.68 -0.06
C SER A 241 -7.52 1.43 0.53
N SER A 242 -7.83 1.15 1.80
CA SER A 242 -8.87 1.84 2.58
C SER A 242 -8.55 1.74 4.09
N PRO A 243 -9.27 2.51 4.95
CA PRO A 243 -9.08 2.41 6.41
C PRO A 243 -9.35 1.01 6.98
N HIS A 244 -10.17 0.21 6.29
CA HIS A 244 -10.53 -1.15 6.73
C HIS A 244 -9.68 -2.25 6.08
N ILE A 245 -8.79 -1.92 5.14
CA ILE A 245 -7.87 -2.87 4.48
C ILE A 245 -6.40 -2.48 4.78
N PRO A 246 -5.97 -2.50 6.04
CA PRO A 246 -4.62 -2.08 6.42
C PRO A 246 -3.54 -3.10 6.06
N SER A 247 -3.89 -4.35 5.79
CA SER A 247 -2.94 -5.45 5.58
C SER A 247 -3.42 -6.44 4.54
N LEU A 248 -2.53 -7.28 4.05
CA LEU A 248 -2.88 -8.36 3.12
C LEU A 248 -3.80 -9.41 3.78
N THR A 249 -3.68 -9.64 5.08
CA THR A 249 -4.65 -10.48 5.82
C THR A 249 -6.06 -9.91 5.72
N SER A 250 -6.22 -8.58 5.78
CA SER A 250 -7.52 -7.92 5.58
C SER A 250 -8.04 -8.08 4.14
N VAL A 251 -7.16 -8.07 3.14
CA VAL A 251 -7.52 -8.34 1.73
C VAL A 251 -8.12 -9.74 1.59
N PHE A 252 -7.42 -10.75 2.07
CA PHE A 252 -7.92 -12.12 2.03
C PHE A 252 -9.16 -12.32 2.91
N GLY A 253 -9.24 -11.65 4.04
CA GLY A 253 -10.39 -11.71 4.93
C GLY A 253 -11.65 -11.03 4.37
N TYR A 254 -11.52 -10.07 3.46
CA TYR A 254 -12.60 -9.23 2.95
C TYR A 254 -13.78 -10.05 2.39
N MET A 255 -13.53 -11.00 1.49
CA MET A 255 -14.59 -11.87 0.97
C MET A 255 -14.98 -12.98 1.95
N ALA A 256 -14.06 -13.42 2.83
CA ALA A 256 -14.34 -14.47 3.79
C ALA A 256 -15.30 -14.02 4.91
N THR A 257 -15.33 -12.72 5.23
CA THR A 257 -16.11 -12.19 6.34
C THR A 257 -17.13 -11.12 5.93
N GLY A 258 -16.96 -10.48 4.78
CA GLY A 258 -17.75 -9.33 4.35
C GLY A 258 -18.98 -9.65 3.49
N LEU A 259 -19.29 -10.92 3.24
CA LEU A 259 -20.42 -11.28 2.34
C LEU A 259 -21.80 -11.15 3.01
N GLY A 260 -21.86 -10.93 4.31
CA GLY A 260 -23.11 -10.85 5.09
C GLY A 260 -23.84 -9.50 5.04
N GLU A 261 -23.53 -8.60 4.13
CA GLU A 261 -24.12 -7.27 4.03
C GLU A 261 -25.65 -7.28 4.01
N GLY A 262 -26.25 -6.53 4.93
CA GLY A 262 -27.69 -6.47 5.11
C GLY A 262 -28.29 -7.61 5.95
N THR A 263 -27.50 -8.57 6.42
CA THR A 263 -27.88 -9.61 7.38
C THR A 263 -27.36 -9.25 8.78
N PRO A 264 -27.75 -9.98 9.85
CA PRO A 264 -27.17 -9.82 11.17
C PRO A 264 -25.70 -10.26 11.29
N ILE A 265 -25.17 -10.96 10.29
CA ILE A 265 -23.78 -11.41 10.28
C ILE A 265 -22.85 -10.21 10.07
N ARG A 266 -21.91 -10.03 10.99
CA ARG A 266 -20.99 -8.88 11.00
C ARG A 266 -19.54 -9.34 10.82
N GLN A 267 -18.78 -8.54 10.12
CA GLN A 267 -17.32 -8.63 10.09
C GLN A 267 -16.71 -7.72 11.17
N GLY A 268 -15.49 -8.02 11.60
CA GLY A 268 -14.76 -7.21 12.57
C GLY A 268 -13.25 -7.29 12.38
N ASP A 269 -12.54 -6.42 13.12
CA ASP A 269 -11.07 -6.39 13.16
C ASP A 269 -10.43 -6.37 11.77
N HIS A 270 -10.90 -5.47 10.91
CA HIS A 270 -10.40 -5.35 9.54
C HIS A 270 -10.54 -6.67 8.76
N PHE A 271 -11.74 -7.28 8.81
CA PHE A 271 -12.10 -8.52 8.10
C PHE A 271 -11.38 -9.79 8.57
N THR A 272 -10.90 -9.82 9.82
CA THR A 272 -10.30 -11.04 10.39
C THR A 272 -11.20 -11.76 11.38
N TRP A 273 -12.40 -11.26 11.64
CA TRP A 273 -13.42 -11.85 12.49
C TRP A 273 -14.78 -11.81 11.81
N ILE A 274 -15.60 -12.85 12.01
CA ILE A 274 -16.99 -12.94 11.56
C ILE A 274 -17.86 -13.54 12.64
N GLY A 275 -19.05 -12.99 12.86
CA GLY A 275 -19.98 -13.48 13.87
C GLY A 275 -21.29 -12.73 13.89
N ALA A 276 -22.14 -13.05 14.88
CA ALA A 276 -23.43 -12.40 15.10
C ALA A 276 -23.79 -12.41 16.60
N GLU A 277 -24.72 -11.54 16.96
CA GLU A 277 -25.31 -11.52 18.29
C GLU A 277 -25.95 -12.88 18.63
N GLY A 278 -25.57 -13.49 19.76
CA GLY A 278 -26.12 -14.75 20.24
C GLY A 278 -25.65 -16.01 19.47
N LEU A 279 -24.74 -15.91 18.50
CA LEU A 279 -24.17 -17.05 17.80
C LEU A 279 -23.23 -17.84 18.73
N ASP A 280 -23.33 -19.18 18.76
CA ASP A 280 -22.41 -20.05 19.49
C ASP A 280 -21.06 -20.15 18.78
N SER A 281 -20.05 -19.49 19.31
CA SER A 281 -18.71 -19.40 18.71
C SER A 281 -17.99 -20.74 18.57
N HIS A 282 -18.18 -21.66 19.54
CA HIS A 282 -17.55 -22.99 19.51
C HIS A 282 -18.16 -23.87 18.44
N LYS A 283 -19.50 -24.01 18.42
CA LYS A 283 -20.18 -24.77 17.36
C LYS A 283 -19.91 -24.20 15.98
N TYR A 284 -19.82 -22.87 15.88
CA TYR A 284 -19.50 -22.22 14.60
C TYR A 284 -18.08 -22.55 14.14
N ALA A 285 -17.10 -22.49 15.03
CA ALA A 285 -15.73 -22.90 14.75
C ALA A 285 -15.64 -24.40 14.38
N ASP A 286 -16.36 -25.27 15.11
CA ASP A 286 -16.36 -26.72 14.86
C ASP A 286 -16.90 -27.04 13.46
N LEU A 287 -18.01 -26.42 13.02
CA LEU A 287 -18.57 -26.62 11.68
C LEU A 287 -17.61 -26.14 10.57
N LEU A 288 -17.00 -24.97 10.77
CA LEU A 288 -16.07 -24.39 9.79
C LEU A 288 -14.77 -25.19 9.70
N ASN A 289 -14.18 -25.58 10.83
CA ASN A 289 -12.97 -26.42 10.86
C ASN A 289 -13.25 -27.83 10.35
N GLY A 290 -14.43 -28.40 10.69
CA GLY A 290 -14.88 -29.68 10.17
C GLY A 290 -15.07 -29.74 8.66
N SER A 291 -15.20 -28.58 8.01
CA SER A 291 -15.28 -28.48 6.55
C SER A 291 -13.94 -28.58 5.84
N LEU A 292 -12.84 -28.61 6.56
CA LEU A 292 -11.47 -28.76 6.05
C LEU A 292 -11.15 -27.74 4.93
N LEU A 293 -11.58 -26.49 5.10
CA LEU A 293 -11.26 -25.41 4.17
C LEU A 293 -9.74 -25.18 4.16
N PRO A 294 -9.06 -25.29 3.01
CA PRO A 294 -7.60 -25.25 2.99
C PRO A 294 -7.07 -23.86 3.35
N GLY A 295 -5.92 -23.83 4.01
CA GLY A 295 -5.18 -22.59 4.31
C GLY A 295 -5.73 -21.74 5.45
N VAL A 296 -6.76 -22.19 6.19
CA VAL A 296 -7.37 -21.42 7.28
C VAL A 296 -7.82 -22.31 8.43
N ILE A 297 -7.71 -21.77 9.65
CA ILE A 297 -8.27 -22.33 10.88
C ILE A 297 -9.17 -21.26 11.50
N PHE A 298 -10.30 -21.68 12.07
CA PHE A 298 -11.27 -20.82 12.71
C PHE A 298 -11.19 -20.96 14.23
N ILE A 299 -10.84 -19.89 14.92
CA ILE A 299 -10.70 -19.85 16.37
C ILE A 299 -11.97 -19.23 16.95
N PRO A 300 -12.69 -19.92 17.87
CA PRO A 300 -13.86 -19.37 18.51
C PRO A 300 -13.50 -18.10 19.29
N GLU A 301 -14.24 -17.01 19.06
CA GLU A 301 -13.99 -15.73 19.71
C GLU A 301 -15.28 -14.93 19.84
N ASN A 302 -15.61 -14.56 21.09
CA ASN A 302 -16.74 -13.69 21.37
C ASN A 302 -16.31 -12.22 21.43
N LYS A 303 -17.19 -11.33 20.94
CA LYS A 303 -17.08 -9.87 21.06
C LYS A 303 -18.31 -9.34 21.80
N GLY A 304 -18.18 -9.20 23.11
CA GLY A 304 -19.33 -8.94 23.97
C GLY A 304 -20.33 -10.09 23.92
N THR A 305 -21.56 -9.79 23.55
CA THR A 305 -22.66 -10.75 23.36
C THR A 305 -22.68 -11.42 21.98
N ALA A 306 -21.87 -10.92 21.05
CA ALA A 306 -21.73 -11.52 19.72
C ALA A 306 -20.72 -12.66 19.73
N GLY A 307 -21.18 -13.87 19.43
CA GLY A 307 -20.34 -15.03 19.17
C GLY A 307 -19.84 -15.03 17.73
N GLY A 308 -18.67 -15.60 17.52
CA GLY A 308 -18.08 -15.64 16.19
C GLY A 308 -16.77 -16.41 16.14
N VAL A 309 -16.05 -16.26 15.03
CA VAL A 309 -14.74 -16.88 14.83
C VAL A 309 -13.73 -15.87 14.31
N ARG A 310 -12.49 -16.02 14.76
CA ARG A 310 -11.32 -15.35 14.18
C ARG A 310 -10.73 -16.28 13.11
N LEU A 311 -10.42 -15.69 11.95
CA LEU A 311 -9.73 -16.38 10.88
C LEU A 311 -8.22 -16.36 11.16
N GLN A 312 -7.60 -17.52 11.28
CA GLN A 312 -6.16 -17.68 11.25
C GLN A 312 -5.79 -18.27 9.88
N ILE A 313 -5.38 -17.42 8.96
CA ILE A 313 -4.96 -17.82 7.62
C ILE A 313 -3.51 -18.28 7.70
N ASN A 314 -3.27 -19.58 7.44
CA ASN A 314 -1.95 -20.20 7.57
C ASN A 314 -1.25 -20.37 6.21
N ASP A 315 -2.03 -20.44 5.11
CA ASP A 315 -1.51 -20.55 3.75
C ASP A 315 -2.38 -19.75 2.78
N LEU A 316 -1.84 -18.61 2.34
CA LEU A 316 -2.53 -17.68 1.44
C LEU A 316 -2.70 -18.23 0.01
N HIS A 317 -1.88 -19.21 -0.43
CA HIS A 317 -2.03 -19.81 -1.74
C HIS A 317 -3.19 -20.81 -1.80
N GLN A 318 -3.45 -21.51 -0.69
CA GLN A 318 -4.53 -22.48 -0.62
C GLN A 318 -5.83 -21.86 -0.15
N PHE A 319 -5.77 -20.72 0.56
CA PHE A 319 -6.94 -20.07 1.13
C PHE A 319 -7.85 -19.49 0.06
N ASN A 320 -9.09 -20.00 -0.03
CA ASN A 320 -10.10 -19.48 -0.93
C ASN A 320 -11.11 -18.60 -0.16
N PRO A 321 -10.96 -17.27 -0.18
CA PRO A 321 -11.77 -16.38 0.65
C PRO A 321 -13.26 -16.34 0.23
N ALA A 322 -13.57 -16.40 -1.06
CA ALA A 322 -14.95 -16.35 -1.54
C ALA A 322 -15.73 -17.62 -1.14
N LYS A 323 -15.13 -18.79 -1.32
CA LYS A 323 -15.70 -20.06 -0.87
C LYS A 323 -15.89 -20.07 0.65
N THR A 324 -14.90 -19.62 1.40
CA THR A 324 -14.95 -19.50 2.86
C THR A 324 -16.11 -18.63 3.32
N GLY A 325 -16.35 -17.49 2.67
CA GLY A 325 -17.47 -16.61 2.99
C GLY A 325 -18.83 -17.25 2.80
N ILE A 326 -19.01 -18.06 1.75
CA ILE A 326 -20.25 -18.85 1.53
C ILE A 326 -20.45 -19.86 2.65
N TYR A 327 -19.39 -20.60 3.04
CA TYR A 327 -19.46 -21.54 4.16
C TYR A 327 -19.79 -20.85 5.48
N ALA A 328 -19.15 -19.72 5.75
CA ALA A 328 -19.40 -18.94 6.95
C ALA A 328 -20.86 -18.50 7.05
N LEU A 329 -21.45 -17.96 5.97
CA LEU A 329 -22.84 -17.54 5.95
C LEU A 329 -23.80 -18.71 6.13
N ALA A 330 -23.58 -19.83 5.45
CA ALA A 330 -24.44 -20.99 5.52
C ALA A 330 -24.47 -21.62 6.91
N TYR A 331 -23.32 -21.79 7.56
CA TYR A 331 -23.26 -22.32 8.92
C TYR A 331 -23.78 -21.35 9.97
N ALA A 332 -23.53 -20.04 9.81
CA ALA A 332 -24.14 -19.06 10.70
C ALA A 332 -25.67 -19.11 10.62
N LYS A 333 -26.25 -19.20 9.40
CA LYS A 333 -27.68 -19.38 9.17
C LYS A 333 -28.24 -20.66 9.77
N GLN A 334 -27.49 -21.75 9.70
CA GLN A 334 -27.86 -23.05 10.28
C GLN A 334 -27.89 -23.00 11.81
N LEU A 335 -26.90 -22.37 12.44
CA LEU A 335 -26.78 -22.29 13.90
C LEU A 335 -27.78 -21.27 14.49
N GLN A 336 -27.97 -20.16 13.78
CA GLN A 336 -28.86 -19.10 14.22
C GLN A 336 -29.66 -18.60 13.01
N PRO A 337 -30.93 -19.01 12.86
CA PRO A 337 -31.78 -18.57 11.77
C PRO A 337 -31.94 -17.03 11.76
N PHE A 338 -31.72 -16.42 10.62
CA PHE A 338 -31.93 -14.99 10.38
C PHE A 338 -32.59 -14.76 9.03
N PRO A 339 -33.37 -13.69 8.82
CA PRO A 339 -33.93 -13.36 7.51
C PRO A 339 -32.82 -12.91 6.56
N VAL A 340 -32.85 -13.38 5.32
CA VAL A 340 -31.99 -12.88 4.25
C VAL A 340 -32.75 -11.79 3.50
N PRO A 341 -32.18 -10.58 3.32
CA PRO A 341 -32.82 -9.50 2.59
C PRO A 341 -33.14 -9.91 1.14
N LYS A 342 -34.37 -9.62 0.70
CA LYS A 342 -34.86 -10.00 -0.64
C LYS A 342 -35.04 -8.78 -1.53
N SER A 343 -34.60 -8.89 -2.78
CA SER A 343 -34.85 -7.90 -3.82
C SER A 343 -36.35 -7.88 -4.19
N THR A 344 -36.81 -6.72 -4.57
CA THR A 344 -38.17 -6.49 -5.10
C THR A 344 -38.08 -6.00 -6.56
N SER A 345 -39.20 -5.88 -7.23
CA SER A 345 -39.25 -5.30 -8.57
C SER A 345 -38.79 -3.83 -8.64
N LYS A 346 -38.78 -3.13 -7.49
CA LYS A 346 -38.38 -1.71 -7.38
C LYS A 346 -36.98 -1.50 -6.85
N GLN A 347 -36.43 -2.44 -6.08
CA GLN A 347 -35.15 -2.25 -5.39
C GLN A 347 -34.41 -3.57 -5.24
N ILE A 348 -33.13 -3.56 -5.62
CA ILE A 348 -32.21 -4.68 -5.37
C ILE A 348 -31.70 -4.58 -3.94
N ALA A 349 -31.89 -5.64 -3.14
CA ALA A 349 -31.35 -5.74 -1.79
C ALA A 349 -29.80 -5.69 -1.80
N MET A 350 -29.19 -5.15 -0.73
CA MET A 350 -27.74 -5.05 -0.65
C MET A 350 -27.08 -6.43 -0.70
N PHE A 351 -27.66 -7.42 -0.03
CA PHE A 351 -27.19 -8.81 -0.07
C PHE A 351 -27.12 -9.34 -1.50
N ASP A 352 -28.18 -9.15 -2.31
CA ASP A 352 -28.23 -9.61 -3.70
C ASP A 352 -27.25 -8.82 -4.60
N LYS A 353 -26.99 -7.52 -4.31
CA LYS A 353 -25.94 -6.75 -4.99
C LYS A 353 -24.55 -7.31 -4.73
N VAL A 354 -24.27 -7.68 -3.47
CA VAL A 354 -22.99 -8.29 -3.07
C VAL A 354 -22.85 -9.67 -3.69
N MET A 355 -23.89 -10.48 -3.67
CA MET A 355 -23.88 -11.82 -4.29
C MET A 355 -23.93 -11.78 -5.82
N GLY A 356 -24.47 -10.70 -6.41
CA GLY A 356 -24.68 -10.58 -7.85
C GLY A 356 -25.85 -11.41 -8.39
N THR A 357 -26.63 -12.01 -7.49
CA THR A 357 -27.80 -12.88 -7.77
C THR A 357 -28.64 -13.04 -6.51
N ASN A 358 -29.93 -13.33 -6.64
CA ASN A 358 -30.78 -13.68 -5.50
C ASN A 358 -30.72 -15.19 -5.14
N LYS A 359 -30.11 -16.02 -5.97
CA LYS A 359 -30.07 -17.49 -5.78
C LYS A 359 -29.42 -17.88 -4.45
N ILE A 360 -28.35 -17.19 -4.06
CA ILE A 360 -27.65 -17.50 -2.81
C ILE A 360 -28.54 -17.26 -1.60
N GLY A 361 -29.25 -16.14 -1.58
CA GLY A 361 -30.21 -15.85 -0.50
C GLY A 361 -31.35 -16.86 -0.42
N LEU A 362 -31.89 -17.28 -1.58
CA LEU A 362 -32.94 -18.32 -1.64
C LEU A 362 -32.44 -19.69 -1.12
N LEU A 363 -31.23 -20.10 -1.49
CA LEU A 363 -30.63 -21.34 -1.03
C LEU A 363 -30.33 -21.34 0.49
N LEU A 364 -29.87 -20.19 1.03
CA LEU A 364 -29.70 -20.01 2.47
C LEU A 364 -31.06 -20.10 3.21
N GLU A 365 -32.12 -19.52 2.68
CA GLU A 365 -33.48 -19.59 3.24
C GLU A 365 -34.04 -21.02 3.22
N GLN A 366 -33.68 -21.80 2.22
CA GLN A 366 -34.03 -23.24 2.08
C GLN A 366 -33.20 -24.16 2.99
N GLY A 367 -32.24 -23.59 3.75
CA GLY A 367 -31.35 -24.38 4.64
C GLY A 367 -30.37 -25.28 3.86
N LYS A 368 -30.01 -24.92 2.63
CA LYS A 368 -29.06 -25.68 1.81
C LYS A 368 -27.68 -25.67 2.44
N SER A 369 -26.98 -26.81 2.34
CA SER A 369 -25.60 -26.95 2.80
C SER A 369 -24.64 -26.01 2.04
N PRO A 370 -23.50 -25.63 2.64
CA PRO A 370 -22.49 -24.83 1.93
C PRO A 370 -22.06 -25.46 0.61
N GLN A 371 -21.96 -26.78 0.54
CA GLN A 371 -21.57 -27.54 -0.65
C GLN A 371 -22.62 -27.42 -1.77
N GLU A 372 -23.92 -27.52 -1.45
CA GLU A 372 -25.00 -27.33 -2.42
C GLU A 372 -25.00 -25.89 -2.95
N ILE A 373 -24.79 -24.89 -2.08
CA ILE A 373 -24.70 -23.49 -2.48
C ILE A 373 -23.52 -23.27 -3.42
N VAL A 374 -22.32 -23.76 -3.08
CA VAL A 374 -21.15 -23.67 -3.94
C VAL A 374 -21.38 -24.36 -5.28
N SER A 375 -22.02 -25.53 -5.29
CA SER A 375 -22.31 -26.28 -6.51
C SER A 375 -23.26 -25.51 -7.44
N SER A 376 -24.16 -24.69 -6.89
CA SER A 376 -25.20 -23.99 -7.65
C SER A 376 -24.69 -22.99 -8.69
N TYR A 377 -23.49 -22.42 -8.51
CA TYR A 377 -22.90 -21.43 -9.41
C TYR A 377 -21.71 -21.94 -10.24
N GLN A 378 -21.28 -23.19 -10.08
CA GLN A 378 -20.10 -23.71 -10.75
C GLN A 378 -20.17 -23.69 -12.28
N ALA A 379 -21.37 -23.91 -12.84
CA ALA A 379 -21.56 -23.87 -14.30
C ALA A 379 -21.30 -22.48 -14.89
N ASP A 380 -21.77 -21.43 -14.21
CA ASP A 380 -21.57 -20.06 -14.65
C ASP A 380 -20.13 -19.58 -14.38
N LEU A 381 -19.53 -20.04 -13.28
CA LEU A 381 -18.13 -19.79 -12.98
C LEU A 381 -17.22 -20.39 -14.07
N LYS A 382 -17.49 -21.62 -14.53
CA LYS A 382 -16.77 -22.26 -15.64
C LYS A 382 -16.84 -21.42 -16.92
N LYS A 383 -18.03 -20.92 -17.31
CA LYS A 383 -18.20 -20.06 -18.46
C LYS A 383 -17.35 -18.78 -18.34
N PHE A 384 -17.31 -18.18 -17.14
CA PHE A 384 -16.47 -17.02 -16.89
C PHE A 384 -14.97 -17.35 -17.04
N VAL A 385 -14.51 -18.46 -16.47
CA VAL A 385 -13.10 -18.91 -16.57
C VAL A 385 -12.70 -19.09 -18.05
N GLU A 386 -13.56 -19.67 -18.88
CA GLU A 386 -13.33 -19.81 -20.32
C GLU A 386 -13.32 -18.45 -21.04
N LEU A 387 -14.25 -17.56 -20.68
CA LEU A 387 -14.35 -16.23 -21.30
C LEU A 387 -13.13 -15.35 -20.97
N ARG A 388 -12.69 -15.33 -19.70
CA ARG A 388 -11.61 -14.46 -19.25
C ARG A 388 -10.27 -14.74 -19.93
N GLN A 389 -10.04 -16.00 -20.40
CA GLN A 389 -8.79 -16.39 -21.08
C GLN A 389 -8.41 -15.46 -22.24
N LYS A 390 -9.41 -14.84 -22.89
CA LYS A 390 -9.19 -13.93 -24.02
C LYS A 390 -8.62 -12.57 -23.62
N TYR A 391 -8.61 -12.27 -22.32
CA TYR A 391 -8.25 -10.96 -21.76
C TYR A 391 -7.08 -11.05 -20.77
N LEU A 392 -6.51 -12.26 -20.57
CA LEU A 392 -5.38 -12.47 -19.70
C LEU A 392 -4.09 -12.01 -20.40
N ILE A 393 -3.26 -11.31 -19.66
CA ILE A 393 -1.95 -10.80 -20.13
C ILE A 393 -0.83 -11.74 -19.64
N TYR A 394 -0.92 -12.16 -18.37
CA TYR A 394 0.16 -12.87 -17.71
C TYR A 394 -0.07 -14.38 -17.73
N GLY A 395 1.02 -15.13 -17.87
CA GLY A 395 1.11 -16.59 -17.76
C GLY A 395 1.88 -17.01 -16.50
N ASP A 396 2.45 -18.22 -16.57
CA ASP A 396 3.24 -18.80 -15.47
C ASP A 396 4.70 -18.33 -15.49
N GLU A 397 5.18 -17.79 -16.63
CA GLU A 397 6.50 -17.23 -16.78
C GLU A 397 6.52 -15.71 -16.52
N PRO A 398 7.64 -15.15 -16.02
CA PRO A 398 7.78 -13.71 -15.80
C PRO A 398 7.55 -12.90 -17.10
N PHE A 399 6.57 -12.02 -17.07
CA PHE A 399 6.17 -11.24 -18.25
C PHE A 399 7.20 -10.14 -18.56
N ILE A 400 7.56 -10.02 -19.84
CA ILE A 400 8.45 -8.97 -20.36
C ILE A 400 7.65 -8.12 -21.35
N PRO A 401 7.33 -6.86 -21.04
CA PRO A 401 6.57 -6.00 -21.91
C PRO A 401 7.43 -5.53 -23.10
N MET A 402 7.11 -5.97 -24.30
CA MET A 402 7.75 -5.50 -25.54
C MET A 402 7.00 -4.32 -26.16
N GLN A 403 5.71 -4.23 -25.91
CA GLN A 403 4.82 -3.16 -26.36
C GLN A 403 3.61 -3.04 -25.41
N PRO A 404 2.96 -1.86 -25.34
CA PRO A 404 1.71 -1.72 -24.63
C PRO A 404 0.60 -2.48 -25.34
N ILE A 405 -0.39 -2.96 -24.60
CA ILE A 405 -1.51 -3.73 -25.17
C ILE A 405 -2.62 -2.75 -25.57
N GLN A 406 -2.90 -2.66 -26.86
CA GLN A 406 -3.88 -1.75 -27.40
C GLN A 406 -5.13 -2.49 -27.89
N GLN A 407 -6.31 -1.97 -27.54
CA GLN A 407 -7.60 -2.33 -28.12
C GLN A 407 -8.20 -1.08 -28.79
N LYS A 408 -7.94 -0.94 -30.08
CA LYS A 408 -8.56 0.12 -30.90
C LYS A 408 -9.79 -0.43 -31.59
N HIS A 409 -10.90 0.29 -31.52
CA HIS A 409 -12.06 -0.01 -32.34
C HIS A 409 -11.88 0.65 -33.70
N PRO A 410 -12.29 -0.01 -34.81
CA PRO A 410 -12.27 0.62 -36.13
C PRO A 410 -13.05 1.95 -36.06
N GLU A 411 -12.44 3.02 -36.54
CA GLU A 411 -13.14 4.29 -36.71
C GLU A 411 -14.44 4.04 -37.51
N GLN A 412 -15.58 4.36 -36.94
CA GLN A 412 -16.80 4.47 -37.75
C GLN A 412 -16.52 5.54 -38.80
N PRO A 413 -16.84 5.29 -40.09
CA PRO A 413 -16.67 6.29 -41.14
C PRO A 413 -17.35 7.58 -40.69
N LYS A 414 -16.60 8.67 -40.59
CA LYS A 414 -17.16 9.99 -40.30
C LYS A 414 -18.24 10.26 -41.30
N GLN A 415 -19.49 10.40 -40.87
CA GLN A 415 -20.56 10.87 -41.72
C GLN A 415 -20.14 12.17 -42.39
N PRO A 416 -20.38 12.38 -43.71
CA PRO A 416 -20.00 13.59 -44.39
C PRO A 416 -20.64 14.79 -43.69
N VAL A 417 -19.79 15.70 -43.21
CA VAL A 417 -20.23 16.98 -42.62
C VAL A 417 -20.93 17.75 -43.73
N GLN A 418 -22.24 17.96 -43.64
CA GLN A 418 -22.95 18.88 -44.51
C GLN A 418 -22.37 20.27 -44.42
N PRO A 419 -22.05 20.98 -45.51
CA PRO A 419 -21.47 22.30 -45.47
C PRO A 419 -22.47 23.31 -44.86
N LYS A 420 -22.03 23.99 -43.80
CA LYS A 420 -22.76 25.16 -43.25
C LYS A 420 -22.74 26.30 -44.28
N PRO A 421 -23.84 27.04 -44.45
CA PRO A 421 -23.89 28.14 -45.39
C PRO A 421 -22.99 29.32 -44.97
N SER A 422 -22.22 29.80 -45.94
CA SER A 422 -21.30 30.95 -45.84
C SER A 422 -22.05 32.25 -45.54
N LYS A 423 -21.54 33.01 -44.58
CA LYS A 423 -21.88 34.46 -44.42
C LYS A 423 -20.77 35.32 -45.03
N PRO A 424 -21.14 36.51 -45.58
CA PRO A 424 -20.29 37.26 -46.47
C PRO A 424 -19.17 38.05 -45.74
N GLY A 425 -18.05 38.24 -46.47
CA GLY A 425 -16.84 38.83 -46.00
C GLY A 425 -16.88 40.34 -45.77
N LYS A 426 -15.92 40.83 -45.06
CA LYS A 426 -15.43 42.24 -45.02
C LYS A 426 -13.90 42.27 -44.97
N PRO A 427 -13.27 43.33 -45.47
CA PRO A 427 -12.06 43.28 -46.22
C PRO A 427 -10.73 43.44 -45.42
N GLU A 428 -9.66 42.96 -46.02
CA GLU A 428 -8.27 43.07 -45.62
C GLU A 428 -7.76 44.50 -45.58
N THR A 429 -6.80 44.78 -44.70
CA THR A 429 -5.79 45.82 -44.87
C THR A 429 -4.46 45.40 -44.20
N PRO A 430 -3.32 45.93 -44.66
CA PRO A 430 -2.10 45.13 -44.88
C PRO A 430 -1.01 45.34 -43.82
N THR A 431 -0.08 44.39 -43.80
CA THR A 431 1.21 44.38 -43.08
C THR A 431 2.20 45.42 -43.62
N PRO A 432 3.13 45.92 -42.80
CA PRO A 432 4.51 46.05 -43.21
C PRO A 432 5.54 45.64 -42.14
N PRO A 433 6.87 45.74 -42.44
CA PRO A 433 7.78 44.62 -42.45
C PRO A 433 8.86 44.68 -41.34
N LYS A 434 9.66 43.58 -41.25
CA LYS A 434 10.93 43.49 -40.49
C LYS A 434 12.03 44.45 -41.00
N PRO A 435 12.98 44.80 -40.13
CA PRO A 435 14.38 44.38 -40.28
C PRO A 435 14.99 43.93 -38.96
N GLY A 436 15.94 43.07 -38.80
CA GLY A 436 17.13 42.73 -39.57
C GLY A 436 18.41 42.92 -38.75
N ASN A 437 19.13 41.77 -38.41
CA ASN A 437 20.58 41.65 -38.17
C ASN A 437 21.20 42.34 -36.92
N ASN A 438 22.16 41.80 -36.20
CA ASN A 438 23.34 40.95 -36.48
C ASN A 438 24.15 40.68 -35.21
N ASN A 439 25.00 39.64 -35.29
CA ASN A 439 26.29 39.41 -34.60
C ASN A 439 26.26 39.13 -33.08
N GLY A 440 26.70 38.04 -32.56
CA GLY A 440 27.91 37.27 -32.90
C GLY A 440 28.93 37.40 -31.79
N THR A 441 29.23 36.32 -31.07
CA THR A 441 30.61 35.99 -30.67
C THR A 441 30.63 34.72 -29.79
N THR A 442 31.43 33.79 -30.24
CA THR A 442 31.97 32.60 -29.59
C THR A 442 32.60 32.83 -28.24
N ASN A 443 32.44 31.92 -27.28
CA ASN A 443 33.59 31.45 -26.49
C ASN A 443 33.45 30.07 -25.91
N GLN A 444 34.56 29.38 -25.91
CA GLN A 444 34.94 28.03 -25.74
C GLN A 444 34.67 27.42 -24.34
N THR A 445 34.38 26.13 -24.42
CA THR A 445 34.66 25.03 -23.50
C THR A 445 35.76 25.19 -22.46
N LYS A 446 35.45 24.80 -21.21
CA LYS A 446 36.41 24.10 -20.30
C LYS A 446 35.66 23.10 -19.44
N ASN A 447 36.04 21.83 -19.62
CA ASN A 447 35.76 20.74 -18.66
C ASN A 447 36.56 20.98 -17.37
N PRO A 448 36.03 20.63 -16.21
CA PRO A 448 36.87 20.30 -15.06
C PRO A 448 36.83 18.82 -14.71
N GLU A 449 38.00 18.34 -14.39
CA GLU A 449 38.45 17.06 -13.86
C GLU A 449 37.73 16.61 -12.57
N PRO A 450 37.81 15.31 -12.19
CA PRO A 450 37.01 14.75 -11.08
C PRO A 450 37.59 15.10 -9.71
N ALA A 451 36.72 15.63 -8.85
CA ALA A 451 37.06 15.99 -7.48
C ALA A 451 37.17 14.77 -6.55
N THR A 452 38.28 14.67 -5.90
CA THR A 452 38.66 13.77 -4.81
C THR A 452 37.69 13.82 -3.62
N LYS A 453 37.46 12.64 -3.00
CA LYS A 453 36.66 12.48 -1.76
C LYS A 453 37.24 13.32 -0.62
N PRO A 454 36.42 14.02 0.19
CA PRO A 454 36.90 14.68 1.38
C PRO A 454 37.11 13.68 2.53
N ILE A 455 38.26 13.82 3.16
CA ILE A 455 38.67 13.19 4.42
C ILE A 455 37.79 13.73 5.56
N PRO A 456 37.36 12.92 6.56
CA PRO A 456 36.58 13.38 7.70
C PRO A 456 37.37 14.38 8.54
N GLN A 457 36.92 15.62 8.63
CA GLN A 457 37.48 16.62 9.52
C GLN A 457 36.97 16.41 10.95
N THR A 458 37.89 16.36 11.92
CA THR A 458 37.61 16.41 13.35
C THR A 458 36.84 17.70 13.72
N PRO A 459 35.83 17.64 14.61
CA PRO A 459 34.94 18.78 14.88
C PRO A 459 35.67 19.90 15.61
N LYS A 460 35.48 21.13 15.14
CA LYS A 460 35.84 22.35 15.90
C LYS A 460 34.82 22.54 17.04
N SER A 461 35.30 22.87 18.25
CA SER A 461 34.54 22.88 19.53
C SER A 461 33.40 23.91 19.67
N SER A 462 32.92 24.52 18.60
CA SER A 462 31.86 25.52 18.59
C SER A 462 30.64 25.18 17.72
N GLU A 463 30.60 24.04 17.06
CA GLU A 463 29.52 23.68 16.13
C GLU A 463 28.28 23.14 16.86
N LYS A 464 27.09 23.60 16.39
CA LYS A 464 25.79 23.06 16.84
C LYS A 464 25.39 21.87 16.00
N ILE A 465 24.93 20.78 16.65
CA ILE A 465 24.52 19.53 16.01
C ILE A 465 23.05 19.24 16.28
N ALA A 466 22.32 18.91 15.23
CA ALA A 466 20.95 18.42 15.31
C ALA A 466 20.86 16.97 14.81
N TYR A 467 20.32 16.10 15.63
CA TYR A 467 19.94 14.73 15.27
C TYR A 467 18.43 14.70 15.04
N LEU A 468 18.01 14.56 13.78
CA LEU A 468 16.61 14.31 13.47
C LEU A 468 16.32 12.83 13.70
N THR A 469 15.30 12.51 14.48
CA THR A 469 14.94 11.14 14.80
C THR A 469 13.46 10.88 14.53
N PHE A 470 13.15 9.70 13.99
CA PHE A 470 11.82 9.26 13.66
C PHE A 470 11.54 7.91 14.31
N ASP A 471 10.47 7.83 15.10
CA ASP A 471 10.04 6.64 15.82
C ASP A 471 8.80 6.02 15.14
N ASP A 472 8.50 4.75 15.45
CA ASP A 472 7.31 3.98 15.06
C ASP A 472 7.24 3.54 13.59
N GLY A 473 8.22 3.90 12.77
CA GLY A 473 8.32 3.41 11.40
C GLY A 473 8.89 1.97 11.30
N PRO A 474 9.03 1.47 10.06
CA PRO A 474 8.67 2.10 8.81
C PRO A 474 7.17 2.09 8.53
N SER A 475 6.70 3.06 7.76
CA SER A 475 5.30 3.12 7.32
C SER A 475 5.19 3.74 5.91
N SER A 476 3.99 3.89 5.40
CA SER A 476 3.71 4.61 4.14
C SER A 476 4.14 6.09 4.16
N VAL A 477 4.43 6.64 5.33
CA VAL A 477 4.92 8.02 5.52
C VAL A 477 6.44 8.10 5.39
N THR A 478 7.16 7.06 5.78
CA THR A 478 8.64 7.02 5.78
C THR A 478 9.28 7.37 4.43
N PRO A 479 8.80 6.92 3.26
CA PRO A 479 9.38 7.32 1.97
C PRO A 479 9.36 8.82 1.73
N ARG A 480 8.29 9.51 2.13
CA ARG A 480 8.17 10.97 1.99
C ARG A 480 9.12 11.72 2.94
N VAL A 481 9.37 11.16 4.12
CA VAL A 481 10.43 11.66 5.04
C VAL A 481 11.78 11.56 4.34
N LEU A 482 12.12 10.39 3.77
CA LEU A 482 13.37 10.16 3.07
C LEU A 482 13.54 11.09 1.86
N ASP A 483 12.49 11.31 1.07
CA ASP A 483 12.51 12.24 -0.07
C ASP A 483 12.84 13.67 0.40
N THR A 484 12.23 14.12 1.49
CA THR A 484 12.51 15.45 2.08
C THR A 484 13.95 15.55 2.59
N LEU A 485 14.41 14.53 3.33
CA LEU A 485 15.78 14.48 3.85
C LEU A 485 16.81 14.51 2.70
N LYS A 486 16.56 13.77 1.63
CA LYS A 486 17.38 13.74 0.42
C LYS A 486 17.41 15.10 -0.29
N ALA A 487 16.26 15.71 -0.49
CA ALA A 487 16.14 17.04 -1.13
C ALA A 487 16.91 18.12 -0.36
N HIS A 488 16.93 18.03 0.97
CA HIS A 488 17.65 18.94 1.84
C HIS A 488 19.09 18.54 2.16
N GLN A 489 19.57 17.38 1.66
CA GLN A 489 20.89 16.79 1.91
C GLN A 489 21.15 16.58 3.41
N VAL A 490 20.15 16.10 4.15
CA VAL A 490 20.19 15.86 5.59
C VAL A 490 20.08 14.38 5.88
N LYS A 491 20.82 13.90 6.90
CA LYS A 491 20.70 12.53 7.39
C LYS A 491 19.94 12.51 8.72
N ALA A 492 19.31 11.36 9.02
CA ALA A 492 18.48 11.18 10.21
C ALA A 492 18.68 9.75 10.78
N THR A 493 18.14 9.51 11.97
CA THR A 493 18.11 8.19 12.61
C THR A 493 16.66 7.74 12.75
N PHE A 494 16.38 6.50 12.36
CA PHE A 494 15.04 5.90 12.41
C PHE A 494 15.02 4.81 13.48
N PHE A 495 14.14 4.94 14.47
CA PHE A 495 13.92 3.95 15.52
C PHE A 495 12.74 3.05 15.13
N ILE A 496 13.07 1.85 14.69
CA ILE A 496 12.20 0.94 13.97
C ILE A 496 11.43 0.03 14.92
N VAL A 497 10.11 -0.06 14.74
CA VAL A 497 9.26 -1.07 15.36
C VAL A 497 9.35 -2.37 14.56
N GLY A 498 9.84 -3.43 15.17
CA GLY A 498 10.20 -4.66 14.45
C GLY A 498 9.04 -5.35 13.72
N ARG A 499 7.81 -5.25 14.21
CA ARG A 499 6.62 -5.79 13.53
C ARG A 499 6.28 -5.05 12.23
N GLU A 500 6.69 -3.78 12.11
CA GLU A 500 6.48 -2.96 10.92
C GLU A 500 7.54 -3.22 9.83
N VAL A 501 8.55 -4.07 10.11
CA VAL A 501 9.61 -4.44 9.14
C VAL A 501 9.04 -5.30 8.01
N ALA A 502 8.18 -6.28 8.37
CA ALA A 502 7.61 -7.18 7.39
C ALA A 502 6.75 -6.43 6.37
N GLY A 503 7.09 -6.54 5.10
CA GLY A 503 6.45 -5.79 4.01
C GLY A 503 7.01 -4.38 3.78
N HIS A 504 7.99 -3.95 4.60
CA HIS A 504 8.64 -2.64 4.46
C HIS A 504 10.17 -2.75 4.31
N GLU A 505 10.70 -3.95 3.98
CA GLU A 505 12.14 -4.21 3.88
C GLU A 505 12.82 -3.28 2.87
N ALA A 506 12.13 -2.96 1.78
CA ALA A 506 12.64 -2.02 0.77
C ALA A 506 12.85 -0.62 1.33
N ILE A 507 11.97 -0.15 2.22
CA ILE A 507 12.09 1.14 2.89
C ILE A 507 13.31 1.13 3.83
N LEU A 508 13.49 0.05 4.60
CA LEU A 508 14.65 -0.08 5.48
C LEU A 508 15.97 -0.11 4.70
N LYS A 509 16.01 -0.86 3.59
CA LYS A 509 17.18 -0.88 2.69
C LYS A 509 17.47 0.51 2.13
N ARG A 510 16.42 1.27 1.78
CA ARG A 510 16.54 2.65 1.33
C ARG A 510 17.10 3.57 2.43
N ILE A 511 16.64 3.44 3.68
CA ILE A 511 17.18 4.17 4.83
C ILE A 511 18.71 3.98 4.92
N VAL A 512 19.17 2.72 4.84
CA VAL A 512 20.60 2.39 4.90
C VAL A 512 21.35 2.92 3.67
N ALA A 513 20.82 2.68 2.47
CA ALA A 513 21.48 3.07 1.21
C ALA A 513 21.61 4.60 1.06
N GLU A 514 20.66 5.36 1.61
CA GLU A 514 20.74 6.82 1.64
C GLU A 514 21.59 7.36 2.80
N GLY A 515 22.23 6.48 3.60
CA GLY A 515 23.18 6.87 4.66
C GLY A 515 22.51 7.39 5.94
N HIS A 516 21.28 7.00 6.22
CA HIS A 516 20.61 7.19 7.49
C HIS A 516 20.97 6.06 8.47
N ALA A 517 20.82 6.29 9.78
CA ALA A 517 21.06 5.28 10.80
C ALA A 517 19.75 4.56 11.21
N LEU A 518 19.89 3.30 11.65
CA LEU A 518 18.81 2.49 12.21
C LEU A 518 19.01 2.29 13.70
N GLY A 519 17.95 2.48 14.48
CA GLY A 519 17.85 2.12 15.89
C GLY A 519 16.69 1.14 16.12
N GLY A 520 16.73 0.39 17.23
CA GLY A 520 15.64 -0.48 17.66
C GLY A 520 14.57 0.27 18.46
N HIS A 521 13.27 -0.04 18.23
CA HIS A 521 12.16 0.52 18.99
C HIS A 521 11.18 -0.54 19.45
N SER A 522 11.69 -1.65 20.04
CA SER A 522 10.96 -2.88 20.34
C SER A 522 10.45 -3.62 19.08
N TYR A 523 9.92 -4.83 19.27
CA TYR A 523 9.23 -5.55 18.19
C TYR A 523 7.75 -5.19 18.13
N SER A 524 7.08 -5.25 19.29
CA SER A 524 5.62 -5.17 19.34
C SER A 524 5.07 -3.77 19.55
N HIS A 525 5.85 -2.85 20.11
CA HIS A 525 5.40 -1.55 20.63
C HIS A 525 4.15 -1.65 21.55
N ASN A 526 3.97 -2.82 22.18
CA ASN A 526 2.88 -3.09 23.12
C ASN A 526 3.36 -2.89 24.56
N TYR A 527 2.97 -1.78 25.19
CA TYR A 527 3.40 -1.44 26.54
C TYR A 527 3.09 -2.52 27.60
N GLN A 528 1.95 -3.21 27.46
CA GLN A 528 1.57 -4.29 28.38
C GLN A 528 2.53 -5.49 28.27
N LEU A 529 3.03 -5.80 27.09
CA LEU A 529 4.00 -6.86 26.86
C LEU A 529 5.41 -6.40 27.20
N VAL A 530 5.82 -5.25 26.65
CA VAL A 530 7.18 -4.71 26.76
C VAL A 530 7.56 -4.38 28.21
N TYR A 531 6.63 -3.80 28.97
CA TYR A 531 6.91 -3.37 30.35
C TYR A 531 6.35 -4.32 31.43
N LYS A 532 5.97 -5.54 31.07
CA LYS A 532 5.56 -6.56 32.04
C LYS A 532 6.70 -6.91 33.00
N ASN A 533 7.86 -7.20 32.46
CA ASN A 533 9.08 -7.46 33.21
C ASN A 533 10.33 -7.23 32.31
N MET A 534 11.51 -7.27 32.92
CA MET A 534 12.80 -7.04 32.26
C MET A 534 13.03 -8.05 31.10
N GLU A 535 12.73 -9.32 31.33
CA GLU A 535 12.95 -10.39 30.34
C GLU A 535 12.08 -10.18 29.10
N SER A 536 10.81 -9.80 29.31
CA SER A 536 9.87 -9.50 28.21
C SER A 536 10.36 -8.31 27.39
N PHE A 537 10.93 -7.28 28.04
CA PHE A 537 11.49 -6.13 27.35
C PHE A 537 12.63 -6.53 26.40
N PHE A 538 13.62 -7.26 26.92
CA PHE A 538 14.79 -7.62 26.11
C PHE A 538 14.45 -8.66 25.05
N ALA A 539 13.55 -9.59 25.31
CA ALA A 539 13.07 -10.53 24.28
C ALA A 539 12.38 -9.81 23.12
N ASP A 540 11.56 -8.80 23.43
CA ASP A 540 10.84 -8.00 22.43
C ASP A 540 11.82 -7.08 21.65
N LEU A 541 12.78 -6.45 22.34
CA LEU A 541 13.82 -5.61 21.71
C LEU A 541 14.72 -6.43 20.78
N GLU A 542 15.20 -7.58 21.25
CA GLU A 542 16.07 -8.46 20.46
C GLU A 542 15.36 -8.99 19.22
N LYS A 543 14.10 -9.41 19.36
CA LYS A 543 13.28 -9.83 18.23
C LYS A 543 13.13 -8.71 17.19
N GLY A 544 12.93 -7.46 17.63
CA GLY A 544 12.89 -6.30 16.75
C GLY A 544 14.20 -6.09 16.02
N SER A 545 15.32 -6.16 16.75
CA SER A 545 16.67 -6.01 16.19
C SER A 545 16.99 -7.09 15.15
N GLN A 546 16.61 -8.34 15.40
CA GLN A 546 16.79 -9.45 14.44
C GLN A 546 15.98 -9.24 13.15
N MET A 547 14.77 -8.70 13.25
CA MET A 547 13.96 -8.38 12.07
C MET A 547 14.62 -7.30 11.21
N ILE A 548 15.15 -6.25 11.83
CA ILE A 548 15.87 -5.17 11.14
C ILE A 548 17.14 -5.72 10.48
N GLU A 549 17.93 -6.47 11.20
CA GLU A 549 19.19 -7.08 10.71
C GLU A 549 18.91 -8.04 9.54
N LYS A 550 17.90 -8.88 9.65
CA LYS A 550 17.48 -9.77 8.56
C LYS A 550 17.08 -9.01 7.30
N ALA A 551 16.40 -7.87 7.44
CA ALA A 551 15.92 -7.07 6.31
C ALA A 551 17.04 -6.26 5.63
N THR A 552 18.05 -5.81 6.39
CA THR A 552 19.01 -4.80 5.93
C THR A 552 20.46 -5.28 5.93
N GLY A 553 20.78 -6.35 6.64
CA GLY A 553 22.17 -6.76 6.95
C GLY A 553 22.82 -5.89 8.03
N VAL A 554 22.10 -4.92 8.62
CA VAL A 554 22.62 -3.98 9.63
C VAL A 554 21.94 -4.24 10.97
N LYS A 555 22.72 -4.61 11.99
CA LYS A 555 22.23 -4.72 13.36
C LYS A 555 22.14 -3.31 13.98
N PRO A 556 20.98 -2.90 14.55
CA PRO A 556 20.88 -1.63 15.25
C PRO A 556 21.87 -1.51 16.39
N ALA A 557 22.68 -0.45 16.38
CA ALA A 557 23.69 -0.21 17.41
C ALA A 557 23.15 0.56 18.64
N VAL A 558 21.96 1.18 18.47
CA VAL A 558 21.27 1.96 19.50
C VAL A 558 19.78 1.58 19.52
N PHE A 559 19.12 1.90 20.64
CA PHE A 559 17.68 1.73 20.72
C PHE A 559 17.02 2.92 21.45
N ARG A 560 15.70 3.02 21.32
CA ARG A 560 14.87 3.94 22.09
C ARG A 560 13.76 3.19 22.81
N TYR A 561 13.55 3.54 24.08
CA TYR A 561 12.43 2.97 24.86
C TYR A 561 11.09 3.46 24.31
N PRO A 562 10.10 2.60 24.07
CA PRO A 562 8.72 3.04 23.84
C PRO A 562 8.23 4.01 24.93
N GLY A 563 7.94 5.27 24.54
CA GLY A 563 7.60 6.33 25.47
C GLY A 563 8.77 6.98 26.23
N GLY A 564 10.02 6.64 25.90
CA GLY A 564 11.23 7.20 26.49
C GLY A 564 11.67 6.53 27.81
N SER A 565 12.94 6.78 28.20
CA SER A 565 13.55 6.16 29.38
C SER A 565 12.97 6.63 30.72
N THR A 566 12.20 7.71 30.73
CA THR A 566 11.58 8.31 31.94
C THR A 566 10.07 8.16 31.92
N ASN A 567 9.49 7.30 31.06
CA ASN A 567 8.05 7.13 30.97
C ASN A 567 7.47 6.58 32.27
N THR A 568 6.27 7.03 32.62
CA THR A 568 5.49 6.53 33.76
C THR A 568 4.46 5.48 33.37
N VAL A 569 4.27 5.26 32.08
CA VAL A 569 3.30 4.27 31.54
C VAL A 569 3.72 2.85 31.92
N SER A 570 5.02 2.59 32.02
CA SER A 570 5.58 1.31 32.48
C SER A 570 5.08 0.90 33.87
N LEU A 571 4.85 1.84 34.77
CA LEU A 571 4.30 1.57 36.11
C LEU A 571 2.92 0.92 36.09
N LYS A 572 2.13 1.21 35.04
CA LYS A 572 0.78 0.65 34.87
C LYS A 572 0.82 -0.84 34.47
N TYR A 573 1.85 -1.25 33.76
CA TYR A 573 1.91 -2.56 33.13
C TYR A 573 2.96 -3.51 33.74
N GLN A 574 3.80 -3.01 34.65
CA GLN A 574 4.78 -3.85 35.35
C GLN A 574 4.10 -4.92 36.21
N ASP A 575 4.74 -6.09 36.30
CA ASP A 575 4.27 -7.19 37.14
C ASP A 575 4.29 -6.77 38.63
N PRO A 576 3.13 -6.64 39.32
CA PRO A 576 3.07 -6.16 40.70
C PRO A 576 3.68 -7.13 41.69
N LYS A 577 3.91 -8.38 41.33
CA LYS A 577 4.61 -9.37 42.18
C LYS A 577 6.14 -9.18 42.17
N ARG A 578 6.69 -8.50 41.18
CA ARG A 578 8.14 -8.32 40.98
C ARG A 578 8.59 -6.87 41.17
N TYR A 579 7.70 -5.90 40.88
CA TYR A 579 8.03 -4.48 40.85
C TYR A 579 7.01 -3.65 41.67
N ASN A 580 7.49 -2.51 42.17
CA ASN A 580 6.66 -1.56 42.95
C ASN A 580 7.12 -0.11 42.60
N LYS A 581 6.60 0.89 43.36
CA LYS A 581 6.94 2.31 43.13
C LYS A 581 8.40 2.64 43.42
N GLN A 582 9.06 1.91 44.32
CA GLN A 582 10.47 2.10 44.73
C GLN A 582 11.44 1.33 43.81
N HIS A 583 11.02 0.16 43.33
CA HIS A 583 11.81 -0.73 42.48
C HIS A 583 10.98 -1.02 41.22
N THR A 584 11.10 -0.14 40.23
CA THR A 584 10.27 -0.20 39.01
C THR A 584 10.89 -1.11 37.95
N VAL A 585 10.07 -1.61 37.05
CA VAL A 585 10.53 -2.36 35.86
C VAL A 585 11.51 -1.53 35.03
N MET A 586 11.32 -0.21 34.92
CA MET A 586 12.23 0.66 34.17
C MET A 586 13.62 0.75 34.81
N GLN A 587 13.70 0.75 36.15
CA GLN A 587 14.99 0.71 36.86
C GLN A 587 15.75 -0.61 36.56
N ALA A 588 15.03 -1.74 36.61
CA ALA A 588 15.61 -3.05 36.29
C ALA A 588 16.05 -3.11 34.83
N ILE A 589 15.23 -2.66 33.89
CA ILE A 589 15.58 -2.64 32.45
C ILE A 589 16.79 -1.75 32.19
N LYS A 590 16.86 -0.55 32.79
CA LYS A 590 18.01 0.35 32.62
C LYS A 590 19.32 -0.24 33.15
N ALA A 591 19.27 -0.88 34.32
CA ALA A 591 20.41 -1.54 34.91
C ALA A 591 20.94 -2.68 34.03
N GLU A 592 20.04 -3.52 33.54
CA GLU A 592 20.35 -4.62 32.65
C GLU A 592 20.82 -4.15 31.26
N ALA A 593 20.24 -3.08 30.70
CA ALA A 593 20.68 -2.49 29.45
C ALA A 593 22.15 -2.04 29.54
N LYS A 594 22.52 -1.39 30.66
CA LYS A 594 23.90 -0.99 30.93
C LYS A 594 24.81 -2.20 31.03
N GLN A 595 24.39 -3.26 31.74
CA GLN A 595 25.17 -4.49 31.91
C GLN A 595 25.43 -5.21 30.59
N ARG A 596 24.43 -5.21 29.68
CA ARG A 596 24.53 -5.80 28.34
C ARG A 596 25.26 -4.89 27.32
N GLY A 597 25.68 -3.70 27.71
CA GLY A 597 26.34 -2.76 26.79
C GLY A 597 25.40 -2.11 25.77
N TYR A 598 24.09 -2.10 26.02
CA TYR A 598 23.15 -1.42 25.13
C TYR A 598 23.21 0.10 25.32
N THR A 599 23.25 0.84 24.21
CA THR A 599 23.13 2.30 24.19
C THR A 599 21.70 2.70 23.83
N PHE A 600 21.04 3.48 24.70
CA PHE A 600 19.72 4.04 24.41
C PHE A 600 19.77 5.56 24.25
N ILE A 601 18.86 6.08 23.47
CA ILE A 601 18.80 7.51 23.11
C ILE A 601 17.40 8.06 23.42
N ASP A 602 17.34 9.10 24.24
CA ASP A 602 16.15 9.91 24.45
C ASP A 602 16.17 11.16 23.53
N TRP A 603 15.47 12.21 23.89
CA TRP A 603 15.39 13.47 23.14
C TRP A 603 15.31 14.67 24.09
N ASN A 604 15.68 15.84 23.60
CA ASN A 604 15.54 17.12 24.31
C ASN A 604 14.70 18.15 23.55
N VAL A 605 14.27 17.83 22.33
CA VAL A 605 13.34 18.62 21.52
C VAL A 605 12.29 17.65 20.93
N THR A 606 11.03 18.06 20.88
CA THR A 606 9.96 17.27 20.22
C THR A 606 9.09 18.18 19.37
N ASN A 607 8.65 17.67 18.23
CA ASN A 607 7.66 18.33 17.39
C ASN A 607 6.22 18.27 17.94
N GLY A 608 5.99 17.46 18.98
CA GLY A 608 4.70 17.35 19.68
C GLY A 608 3.68 16.41 19.01
N ASP A 609 4.06 15.71 17.96
CA ASP A 609 3.18 14.83 17.18
C ASP A 609 2.70 13.57 17.94
N ALA A 610 3.35 13.21 19.06
CA ALA A 610 2.91 12.12 19.93
C ALA A 610 1.69 12.48 20.80
N ARG A 611 1.38 13.78 21.00
CA ARG A 611 0.35 14.22 21.95
C ARG A 611 -1.07 14.05 21.44
N SER A 612 -1.29 14.11 20.13
CA SER A 612 -2.59 14.04 19.50
C SER A 612 -2.46 13.63 18.04
N ASN A 613 -3.46 12.95 17.50
CA ASN A 613 -3.58 12.74 16.04
C ASN A 613 -4.24 13.93 15.32
N LYS A 614 -4.59 15.00 16.07
CA LYS A 614 -5.18 16.23 15.53
C LYS A 614 -4.19 17.40 15.69
N TYR A 615 -3.04 17.32 15.06
CA TYR A 615 -2.06 18.40 15.01
C TYR A 615 -1.81 18.81 13.55
N THR A 616 -1.31 20.04 13.35
CA THR A 616 -1.01 20.60 12.04
C THR A 616 0.50 20.75 11.83
N ALA A 617 0.93 20.86 10.57
CA ALA A 617 2.32 21.16 10.23
C ALA A 617 2.82 22.45 10.92
N ALA A 618 1.99 23.50 10.96
CA ALA A 618 2.32 24.75 11.63
C ALA A 618 2.54 24.59 13.15
N GLN A 619 1.69 23.78 13.83
CA GLN A 619 1.87 23.46 15.25
C GLN A 619 3.15 22.68 15.49
N THR A 620 3.47 21.73 14.62
CA THR A 620 4.70 20.94 14.64
C THR A 620 5.94 21.82 14.60
N LEU A 621 6.00 22.77 13.66
CA LEU A 621 7.09 23.73 13.54
C LEU A 621 7.15 24.67 14.75
N ALA A 622 6.00 25.17 15.23
CA ALA A 622 5.93 26.04 16.39
C ALA A 622 6.50 25.37 17.66
N ASN A 623 6.18 24.09 17.88
CA ASN A 623 6.72 23.31 19.00
C ASN A 623 8.25 23.19 18.95
N ILE A 624 8.84 22.98 17.78
CA ILE A 624 10.29 22.98 17.59
C ILE A 624 10.87 24.37 17.90
N LYS A 625 10.32 25.44 17.33
CA LYS A 625 10.78 26.82 17.53
C LYS A 625 10.74 27.22 19.02
N GLN A 626 9.74 26.78 19.76
CA GLN A 626 9.61 27.05 21.19
C GLN A 626 10.72 26.41 22.04
N GLN A 627 11.19 25.20 21.68
CA GLN A 627 12.13 24.41 22.46
C GLN A 627 13.59 24.63 22.08
N VAL A 628 13.87 24.98 20.82
CA VAL A 628 15.23 25.25 20.35
C VAL A 628 15.69 26.64 20.84
N LYS A 629 16.68 26.65 21.72
CA LYS A 629 17.29 27.84 22.32
C LYS A 629 18.75 27.96 21.89
N SER A 630 19.68 27.70 22.82
CA SER A 630 21.12 27.81 22.62
C SER A 630 21.86 26.48 22.76
N GLN A 631 21.13 25.37 22.77
CA GLN A 631 21.72 24.03 22.90
C GLN A 631 22.77 23.80 21.81
N LYS A 632 23.91 23.24 22.21
CA LYS A 632 24.95 22.79 21.25
C LYS A 632 24.52 21.53 20.51
N GLU A 633 23.78 20.64 21.19
CA GLU A 633 23.29 19.40 20.63
C GLU A 633 21.78 19.27 20.90
N ILE A 634 21.03 18.92 19.86
CA ILE A 634 19.59 18.62 19.96
C ILE A 634 19.30 17.27 19.31
N VAL A 635 18.51 16.46 20.02
CA VAL A 635 17.87 15.25 19.49
C VAL A 635 16.39 15.57 19.35
N VAL A 636 15.91 15.61 18.12
CA VAL A 636 14.53 15.99 17.78
C VAL A 636 13.70 14.74 17.63
N LEU A 637 12.76 14.52 18.56
CA LEU A 637 11.76 13.45 18.45
C LEU A 637 10.65 13.84 17.48
N MET A 638 10.45 13.00 16.50
CA MET A 638 9.35 13.00 15.55
C MET A 638 8.91 11.54 15.33
N HIS A 639 7.79 11.33 14.66
CA HIS A 639 7.32 9.99 14.31
C HIS A 639 7.01 9.93 12.82
N ASP A 640 7.22 8.74 12.24
CA ASP A 640 6.94 8.44 10.84
C ASP A 640 5.95 7.28 10.64
N SER A 641 5.15 6.96 11.69
CA SER A 641 4.01 6.05 11.55
C SER A 641 2.95 6.63 10.61
N SER A 642 2.06 5.79 10.08
CA SER A 642 1.13 6.11 8.99
C SER A 642 0.22 7.33 9.22
N THR A 643 0.01 7.74 10.48
CA THR A 643 -0.83 8.89 10.84
C THR A 643 -0.06 10.23 10.91
N LYS A 644 1.23 10.25 10.60
CA LYS A 644 2.13 11.40 10.84
C LYS A 644 2.42 12.26 9.62
N SER A 645 1.47 12.36 8.66
CA SER A 645 1.59 13.26 7.49
C SER A 645 1.92 14.72 7.85
N PRO A 646 1.35 15.36 8.88
CA PRO A 646 1.72 16.74 9.25
C PRO A 646 3.18 16.89 9.68
N THR A 647 3.83 15.86 10.20
CA THR A 647 5.27 15.85 10.48
C THR A 647 6.07 15.96 9.18
N VAL A 648 5.69 15.20 8.14
CA VAL A 648 6.33 15.25 6.82
C VAL A 648 6.15 16.62 6.17
N GLU A 649 4.94 17.17 6.25
CA GLU A 649 4.62 18.50 5.70
C GLU A 649 5.44 19.61 6.36
N ALA A 650 5.71 19.52 7.66
CA ALA A 650 6.51 20.49 8.40
C ALA A 650 8.03 20.29 8.24
N LEU A 651 8.47 19.10 7.83
CA LEU A 651 9.89 18.73 7.85
C LEU A 651 10.79 19.66 7.02
N PRO A 652 10.42 20.13 5.80
CA PRO A 652 11.22 21.10 5.05
C PRO A 652 11.49 22.40 5.84
N GLU A 653 10.46 22.92 6.49
CA GLU A 653 10.58 24.16 7.28
C GLU A 653 11.34 23.95 8.58
N ILE A 654 11.19 22.79 9.23
CA ILE A 654 11.98 22.40 10.40
C ILE A 654 13.47 22.36 10.04
N ILE A 655 13.84 21.71 8.94
CA ILE A 655 15.22 21.62 8.48
C ILE A 655 15.78 23.01 8.16
N SER A 656 15.01 23.84 7.44
CA SER A 656 15.41 25.20 7.08
C SER A 656 15.64 26.05 8.32
N TYR A 657 14.71 26.01 9.29
CA TYR A 657 14.82 26.73 10.56
C TYR A 657 16.06 26.29 11.37
N LEU A 658 16.34 25.00 11.45
CA LEU A 658 17.51 24.51 12.18
C LEU A 658 18.83 24.90 11.50
N LYS A 659 18.88 24.88 10.15
CA LYS A 659 20.03 25.40 9.38
C LYS A 659 20.23 26.91 9.64
N GLU A 660 19.17 27.69 9.67
CA GLU A 660 19.22 29.14 10.01
C GLU A 660 19.76 29.38 11.44
N LYS A 661 19.44 28.47 12.38
CA LYS A 661 19.97 28.51 13.75
C LYS A 661 21.42 28.00 13.88
N GLY A 662 22.05 27.65 12.77
CA GLY A 662 23.45 27.23 12.70
C GLY A 662 23.68 25.76 13.07
N TYR A 663 22.64 24.91 13.01
CA TYR A 663 22.81 23.47 13.23
C TYR A 663 23.25 22.76 11.94
N ARG A 664 24.25 21.90 12.05
CA ARG A 664 24.51 20.84 11.07
C ARG A 664 23.80 19.55 11.52
N PHE A 665 23.59 18.65 10.59
CA PHE A 665 22.82 17.43 10.85
C PHE A 665 23.72 16.19 10.83
N GLU A 666 23.57 15.33 11.84
CA GLU A 666 24.26 14.06 11.93
C GLU A 666 23.30 12.92 12.28
N VAL A 667 23.75 11.68 12.04
CA VAL A 667 23.09 10.47 12.52
C VAL A 667 23.64 10.10 13.90
N ILE A 668 22.80 9.44 14.71
CA ILE A 668 23.21 8.94 16.03
C ILE A 668 24.16 7.76 15.85
N GLN A 669 25.27 7.77 16.57
CA GLN A 669 26.29 6.72 16.62
C GLN A 669 26.41 6.16 18.04
N ALA A 670 26.66 4.86 18.17
CA ALA A 670 26.73 4.18 19.48
C ALA A 670 27.91 4.63 20.35
N ASP A 671 29.00 5.06 19.72
CA ASP A 671 30.24 5.53 20.37
C ASP A 671 30.20 7.01 20.80
N ARG A 672 29.14 7.73 20.35
CA ARG A 672 28.87 9.11 20.77
C ARG A 672 27.47 9.20 21.38
N PRO A 673 27.31 8.79 22.65
CA PRO A 673 26.03 8.89 23.32
C PRO A 673 25.60 10.35 23.45
N THR A 674 24.61 10.73 22.64
CA THR A 674 23.95 12.03 22.70
C THR A 674 22.77 11.93 23.64
N VAL A 675 22.53 12.97 24.42
CA VAL A 675 21.39 13.18 25.31
C VAL A 675 20.72 11.90 25.83
N SER A 676 21.24 11.35 26.90
CA SER A 676 20.48 10.47 27.78
C SER A 676 19.82 11.33 28.87
N ASN A 677 18.49 11.26 29.00
CA ASN A 677 17.78 11.90 30.12
C ASN A 677 18.07 11.12 31.42
N VAL A 678 19.32 11.12 31.85
CA VAL A 678 19.69 10.67 33.17
C VAL A 678 19.55 11.88 34.09
N LYS A 679 18.41 11.99 34.79
CA LYS A 679 18.32 12.69 36.06
C LYS A 679 18.39 11.68 37.17
#